data_94a2b2dc28a5852656fd90637c5148b8
#
_entry.id   94a2b2dc28a5852656fd90637c5148b8
#
_cell.length_a   1.000
_cell.length_b   1.000
_cell.length_c   1.000
_cell.angle_alpha   90.00
_cell.angle_beta   90.00
_cell.angle_gamma   90.00
#
_symmetry.space_group_name_H-M   'P 1'
#
loop_
_entity.id
_entity.type
_entity.pdbx_description
1 polymer ?
#
loop_
_entity_poly.entity_id
_entity_poly.type
_entity_poly.pdbx_seq_one_letter_code
_entity_poly.pdbx_strand_id
1 'polypeptide(L)'
;MTHRRRLTLLAVVLLSWAVPNDLKGQNIDGVSESLLREVMPEADLFSPATGDPLVKQAYQGQELIGYVFLTSDLPPEEYGYSGTIETLVGMRLDGTITGIRVTDYRESYMRSMGDFLRRPGFQEQYTGKYVGEAFRVGGDVDGISQVSISVRALSRGIRNTARRVANAYSFEVELPTGTVEDVVGLSWFELRRRGVVERLEVTEPGEGSAGISLAHMWSDRVGEYLLGEEMYQRALASVERRGGADHLMLYTVDGPRLRLFVREGWAIEQGGDTIDISPDNIVMLGLTSGGVSYGEATITGVMMVEDTVDITRPFTFLYNLGSRLGSHRLDYTTQEARIIVAEEAAAAAAEAEAAAERAAAEERAAAEALANSALPLTAVEGVAPIDTAEAELGGPSDSSAIVGLEEVLPSEGFDFTLIQEETLFERMLANTSWDRVALILLVLTFGTAAFFTKITSLRWVSLGVTLLVLGFVDGGFLSVSHITSAIWVGPSVFLDDLPLLLMVVFTVVTTLIWGRVFCGFLCPFGALQDFLDRIIPKSWRKTPSTRVHQLGLWAKYLVLAIILIPALAGSHISFYEYFEPFGTVFFRSPSILLWVIAGAFILASAIVPRFYCRYACPLGAALAIASVISPKRIRRVEHCDHCLVCQQKCPTGAIEGPEIDFKECVRCNVCEVQLIEKAGVCRHEMEEIRPRLIQVKLGSLEGVADEA
;
A
#
# COMPACT_ATOMS: atom_id res chain seq x y z
N MET A 1 35.78 -40.30 -0.23
CA MET A 1 34.32 -40.38 0.00
C MET A 1 33.67 -39.09 0.60
N THR A 2 34.40 -38.02 0.82
CA THR A 2 33.92 -36.81 1.56
C THR A 2 33.42 -35.68 0.68
N HIS A 3 33.83 -35.57 -0.58
CA HIS A 3 33.38 -34.49 -1.49
C HIS A 3 31.99 -34.72 -2.04
N ARG A 4 31.57 -35.93 -2.38
CA ARG A 4 30.20 -36.22 -2.88
C ARG A 4 29.11 -36.00 -1.83
N ARG A 5 29.35 -36.30 -0.55
CA ARG A 5 28.40 -36.06 0.55
C ARG A 5 28.19 -34.57 0.85
N ARG A 6 29.19 -33.71 0.65
CA ARG A 6 29.05 -32.24 0.82
C ARG A 6 28.26 -31.59 -0.31
N LEU A 7 28.45 -32.05 -1.54
CA LEU A 7 27.67 -31.59 -2.69
C LEU A 7 26.19 -32.04 -2.63
N THR A 8 25.92 -33.25 -2.12
CA THR A 8 24.55 -33.75 -1.93
C THR A 8 23.82 -32.98 -0.81
N LEU A 9 24.51 -32.61 0.27
CA LEU A 9 23.94 -31.79 1.34
C LEU A 9 23.64 -30.36 0.87
N LEU A 10 24.53 -29.77 0.07
CA LEU A 10 24.27 -28.45 -0.55
C LEU A 10 23.09 -28.52 -1.54
N ALA A 11 23.01 -29.58 -2.34
CA ALA A 11 21.89 -29.79 -3.29
C ALA A 11 20.56 -30.05 -2.58
N VAL A 12 20.57 -30.79 -1.45
CA VAL A 12 19.36 -31.03 -0.64
C VAL A 12 18.91 -29.75 0.07
N VAL A 13 19.83 -28.92 0.58
CA VAL A 13 19.51 -27.61 1.15
C VAL A 13 19.01 -26.64 0.08
N LEU A 14 19.52 -26.69 -1.14
CA LEU A 14 19.04 -25.88 -2.26
C LEU A 14 17.70 -26.39 -2.82
N LEU A 15 17.43 -27.71 -2.80
CA LEU A 15 16.17 -28.29 -3.26
C LEU A 15 15.04 -28.18 -2.23
N SER A 16 15.33 -28.15 -0.93
CA SER A 16 14.31 -27.90 0.11
C SER A 16 13.80 -26.45 0.12
N TRP A 17 14.41 -25.57 -0.69
CA TRP A 17 14.06 -24.15 -0.81
C TRP A 17 13.32 -23.82 -2.10
N ALA A 18 13.21 -24.77 -3.02
CA ALA A 18 12.38 -24.67 -4.20
C ALA A 18 10.96 -25.22 -3.92
N VAL A 19 10.33 -24.75 -2.85
CA VAL A 19 8.88 -24.82 -2.74
C VAL A 19 8.34 -23.62 -3.53
N PRO A 20 7.61 -23.85 -4.62
CA PRO A 20 6.89 -22.76 -5.25
C PRO A 20 5.87 -22.28 -4.21
N ASN A 21 6.11 -21.14 -3.60
CA ASN A 21 5.08 -20.42 -2.89
C ASN A 21 4.17 -19.76 -3.95
N ASP A 22 3.32 -20.57 -4.57
CA ASP A 22 2.07 -20.12 -5.14
C ASP A 22 1.12 -19.74 -3.98
N LEU A 23 1.48 -18.76 -3.18
CA LEU A 23 0.54 -17.98 -2.43
C LEU A 23 -0.03 -16.97 -3.43
N LYS A 24 -1.03 -17.44 -4.22
CA LYS A 24 -2.02 -16.53 -4.80
C LYS A 24 -2.52 -15.67 -3.66
N GLY A 25 -2.55 -14.35 -3.84
CA GLY A 25 -3.19 -13.43 -2.93
C GLY A 25 -4.56 -13.99 -2.53
N GLN A 26 -4.97 -13.80 -1.31
CA GLN A 26 -6.29 -14.22 -0.89
C GLN A 26 -7.29 -13.44 -1.75
N ASN A 27 -8.17 -14.13 -2.48
CA ASN A 27 -9.33 -13.51 -3.07
C ASN A 27 -10.17 -12.92 -1.91
N ILE A 28 -10.86 -11.81 -2.13
CA ILE A 28 -11.70 -11.15 -1.13
C ILE A 28 -12.70 -12.11 -0.43
N ASP A 29 -13.09 -13.21 -1.08
CA ASP A 29 -13.92 -14.24 -0.46
C ASP A 29 -13.21 -15.01 0.67
N GLY A 30 -11.90 -15.06 0.65
CA GLY A 30 -11.08 -15.65 1.71
C GLY A 30 -10.82 -14.72 2.89
N VAL A 31 -11.24 -13.45 2.82
CA VAL A 31 -11.04 -12.47 3.89
C VAL A 31 -12.03 -12.72 5.02
N SER A 32 -11.53 -12.80 6.25
CA SER A 32 -12.37 -13.02 7.43
C SER A 32 -13.32 -11.85 7.70
N GLU A 33 -14.51 -12.12 8.19
CA GLU A 33 -15.51 -11.10 8.51
C GLU A 33 -14.99 -10.08 9.54
N SER A 34 -14.14 -10.51 10.47
CA SER A 34 -13.50 -9.61 11.43
C SER A 34 -12.66 -8.52 10.75
N LEU A 35 -11.92 -8.87 9.67
CA LEU A 35 -11.15 -7.89 8.90
C LEU A 35 -12.05 -6.98 8.05
N LEU A 36 -13.15 -7.52 7.50
CA LEU A 36 -14.14 -6.71 6.78
C LEU A 36 -14.72 -5.63 7.71
N ARG A 37 -15.06 -5.99 8.94
CA ARG A 37 -15.56 -5.05 9.96
C ARG A 37 -14.51 -4.03 10.44
N GLU A 38 -13.23 -4.36 10.35
CA GLU A 38 -12.17 -3.38 10.67
C GLU A 38 -12.09 -2.23 9.65
N VAL A 39 -12.41 -2.50 8.38
CA VAL A 39 -12.39 -1.49 7.32
C VAL A 39 -13.76 -0.84 7.08
N MET A 40 -14.84 -1.50 7.49
CA MET A 40 -16.21 -1.00 7.39
C MET A 40 -16.95 -1.30 8.70
N PRO A 41 -16.66 -0.58 9.80
CA PRO A 41 -17.20 -0.90 11.13
C PRO A 41 -18.71 -0.66 11.27
N GLU A 42 -19.30 0.13 10.39
CA GLU A 42 -20.73 0.45 10.40
C GLU A 42 -21.59 -0.67 9.78
N ALA A 43 -20.95 -1.60 9.02
CA ALA A 43 -21.65 -2.69 8.36
C ALA A 43 -21.91 -3.86 9.32
N ASP A 44 -23.13 -4.36 9.28
CA ASP A 44 -23.55 -5.56 9.99
C ASP A 44 -23.66 -6.80 9.08
N LEU A 45 -23.68 -6.60 7.77
CA LEU A 45 -23.75 -7.66 6.76
C LEU A 45 -22.85 -7.35 5.55
N PHE A 46 -22.19 -8.41 5.05
CA PHE A 46 -21.38 -8.34 3.81
C PHE A 46 -21.88 -9.38 2.81
N SER A 47 -21.97 -8.97 1.53
CA SER A 47 -22.32 -9.90 0.44
C SER A 47 -21.21 -10.91 0.16
N PRO A 48 -21.49 -12.02 -0.53
CA PRO A 48 -20.48 -12.73 -1.32
C PRO A 48 -19.84 -11.75 -2.31
N ALA A 49 -18.59 -12.05 -2.72
CA ALA A 49 -17.92 -11.23 -3.72
C ALA A 49 -18.66 -11.32 -5.07
N THR A 50 -18.97 -10.18 -5.66
CA THR A 50 -19.75 -10.08 -6.90
C THR A 50 -19.27 -8.93 -7.77
N GLY A 51 -19.61 -9.00 -9.06
CA GLY A 51 -19.42 -7.92 -10.02
C GLY A 51 -18.05 -7.87 -10.69
N ASP A 52 -17.86 -6.87 -11.53
CA ASP A 52 -16.61 -6.50 -12.19
C ASP A 52 -16.49 -4.97 -12.16
N PRO A 53 -15.60 -4.45 -11.33
CA PRO A 53 -14.60 -5.12 -10.48
C PRO A 53 -15.21 -5.88 -9.28
N LEU A 54 -14.49 -6.91 -8.81
CA LEU A 54 -14.93 -7.78 -7.73
C LEU A 54 -14.98 -7.05 -6.39
N VAL A 55 -16.17 -6.97 -5.77
CA VAL A 55 -16.38 -6.29 -4.48
C VAL A 55 -17.31 -7.08 -3.58
N LYS A 56 -17.23 -6.86 -2.27
CA LYS A 56 -18.30 -7.19 -1.32
C LYS A 56 -19.10 -5.94 -1.00
N GLN A 57 -20.41 -6.05 -1.12
CA GLN A 57 -21.33 -5.00 -0.72
C GLN A 57 -21.50 -5.03 0.81
N ALA A 58 -21.41 -3.88 1.44
CA ALA A 58 -21.54 -3.71 2.89
C ALA A 58 -22.89 -3.07 3.22
N TYR A 59 -23.62 -3.64 4.14
CA TYR A 59 -24.96 -3.23 4.52
C TYR A 59 -25.06 -2.91 6.00
N GLN A 60 -25.91 -1.94 6.32
CA GLN A 60 -26.40 -1.66 7.67
C GLN A 60 -27.91 -1.93 7.68
N GLY A 61 -28.32 -3.04 8.32
CA GLY A 61 -29.67 -3.57 8.13
C GLY A 61 -29.93 -3.96 6.69
N GLN A 62 -30.80 -3.22 6.01
CA GLN A 62 -31.14 -3.42 4.61
C GLN A 62 -30.48 -2.42 3.67
N GLU A 63 -29.94 -1.35 4.21
CA GLU A 63 -29.34 -0.26 3.45
C GLU A 63 -27.92 -0.62 2.99
N LEU A 64 -27.64 -0.44 1.71
CA LEU A 64 -26.29 -0.52 1.18
C LEU A 64 -25.54 0.74 1.59
N ILE A 65 -24.51 0.59 2.42
CA ILE A 65 -23.71 1.72 2.92
C ILE A 65 -22.37 1.87 2.21
N GLY A 66 -21.92 0.86 1.48
CA GLY A 66 -20.63 0.93 0.79
C GLY A 66 -20.14 -0.40 0.24
N TYR A 67 -18.89 -0.38 -0.17
CA TYR A 67 -18.20 -1.51 -0.78
C TYR A 67 -16.90 -1.82 -0.03
N VAL A 68 -16.56 -3.10 0.04
CA VAL A 68 -15.25 -3.57 0.50
C VAL A 68 -14.60 -4.34 -0.61
N PHE A 69 -13.34 -4.04 -0.91
CA PHE A 69 -12.59 -4.66 -2.00
C PHE A 69 -11.12 -4.83 -1.65
N LEU A 70 -10.47 -5.76 -2.35
CA LEU A 70 -9.06 -6.06 -2.19
C LEU A 70 -8.29 -5.52 -3.40
N THR A 71 -7.21 -4.80 -3.19
CA THR A 71 -6.45 -4.17 -4.30
C THR A 71 -5.87 -5.19 -5.27
N SER A 72 -5.54 -6.40 -4.82
CA SER A 72 -5.04 -7.50 -5.65
C SER A 72 -6.08 -8.08 -6.60
N ASP A 73 -7.38 -7.96 -6.30
CA ASP A 73 -8.45 -8.44 -7.17
C ASP A 73 -8.80 -7.45 -8.31
N LEU A 74 -8.21 -6.25 -8.29
CA LEU A 74 -8.47 -5.18 -9.25
C LEU A 74 -7.19 -4.77 -10.01
N PRO A 75 -6.73 -5.54 -11.00
CA PRO A 75 -5.55 -5.19 -11.79
C PRO A 75 -5.76 -3.91 -12.63
N PRO A 76 -4.68 -3.16 -12.97
CA PRO A 76 -3.28 -3.47 -12.67
C PRO A 76 -2.92 -3.20 -11.21
N GLU A 77 -2.15 -4.12 -10.61
CA GLU A 77 -1.62 -3.94 -9.27
C GLU A 77 -0.49 -2.89 -9.24
N GLU A 78 -0.42 -2.11 -8.17
CA GLU A 78 0.69 -1.21 -7.93
C GLU A 78 1.82 -1.94 -7.21
N TYR A 79 3.04 -1.75 -7.72
CA TYR A 79 4.23 -2.39 -7.16
C TYR A 79 4.96 -1.45 -6.22
N GLY A 80 5.22 -1.92 -5.01
CA GLY A 80 6.16 -1.34 -4.09
C GLY A 80 7.61 -1.54 -4.56
N TYR A 81 8.56 -1.41 -3.65
CA TYR A 81 9.97 -1.56 -3.98
C TYR A 81 10.37 -3.01 -4.32
N SER A 82 9.74 -4.01 -3.72
CA SER A 82 10.10 -5.43 -3.91
C SER A 82 8.94 -6.33 -4.34
N GLY A 83 7.72 -5.85 -4.37
CA GLY A 83 6.55 -6.63 -4.75
C GLY A 83 5.26 -5.83 -4.66
N THR A 84 4.13 -6.50 -4.89
CA THR A 84 2.80 -5.93 -4.73
C THR A 84 2.46 -5.73 -3.26
N ILE A 85 1.58 -4.78 -2.99
CA ILE A 85 1.07 -4.48 -1.64
C ILE A 85 -0.44 -4.71 -1.67
N GLU A 86 -0.85 -5.84 -1.10
CA GLU A 86 -2.25 -6.20 -1.00
C GLU A 86 -2.92 -5.44 0.15
N THR A 87 -4.02 -4.77 -0.16
CA THR A 87 -4.73 -3.92 0.80
C THR A 87 -6.22 -4.10 0.68
N LEU A 88 -6.85 -4.40 1.81
CA LEU A 88 -8.30 -4.38 1.97
C LEU A 88 -8.76 -2.95 2.20
N VAL A 89 -9.75 -2.50 1.45
CA VAL A 89 -10.27 -1.13 1.48
C VAL A 89 -11.77 -1.16 1.67
N GLY A 90 -12.26 -0.40 2.64
CA GLY A 90 -13.68 -0.09 2.81
C GLY A 90 -13.97 1.32 2.28
N MET A 91 -15.05 1.49 1.53
CA MET A 91 -15.46 2.76 0.93
C MET A 91 -16.98 2.92 0.99
N ARG A 92 -17.44 4.05 1.48
CA ARG A 92 -18.87 4.42 1.44
C ARG A 92 -19.35 4.74 0.03
N LEU A 93 -20.66 4.80 -0.14
CA LEU A 93 -21.30 5.17 -1.42
C LEU A 93 -20.94 6.60 -1.88
N ASP A 94 -20.63 7.51 -0.97
CA ASP A 94 -20.15 8.86 -1.26
C ASP A 94 -18.71 8.94 -1.73
N GLY A 95 -18.01 7.80 -1.83
CA GLY A 95 -16.59 7.73 -2.19
C GLY A 95 -15.62 7.99 -1.05
N THR A 96 -16.09 8.05 0.21
CA THR A 96 -15.24 8.23 1.38
C THR A 96 -14.67 6.89 1.84
N ILE A 97 -13.36 6.81 2.03
CA ILE A 97 -12.67 5.62 2.58
C ILE A 97 -13.00 5.49 4.06
N THR A 98 -13.61 4.39 4.46
CA THR A 98 -13.97 4.11 5.86
C THR A 98 -12.81 3.51 6.65
N GLY A 99 -11.92 2.79 5.98
CA GLY A 99 -10.71 2.22 6.55
C GLY A 99 -9.94 1.39 5.55
N ILE A 100 -8.70 1.12 5.90
CA ILE A 100 -7.84 0.20 5.13
C ILE A 100 -7.16 -0.80 6.04
N ARG A 101 -6.80 -1.99 5.49
CA ARG A 101 -5.88 -2.95 6.13
C ARG A 101 -4.95 -3.56 5.10
N VAL A 102 -3.65 -3.40 5.32
CA VAL A 102 -2.63 -4.09 4.51
C VAL A 102 -2.64 -5.57 4.90
N THR A 103 -3.10 -6.43 4.00
CA THR A 103 -3.27 -7.87 4.23
C THR A 103 -2.01 -8.67 3.94
N ASP A 104 -1.33 -8.39 2.84
CA ASP A 104 -0.01 -8.98 2.53
C ASP A 104 0.88 -7.96 1.83
N TYR A 105 2.16 -7.97 2.17
CA TYR A 105 3.20 -7.26 1.45
C TYR A 105 4.57 -7.83 1.77
N ARG A 106 5.48 -7.75 0.80
CA ARG A 106 6.85 -8.23 0.95
C ARG A 106 7.80 -7.17 0.45
N GLU A 107 8.43 -6.50 1.39
CA GLU A 107 9.32 -5.40 1.08
C GLU A 107 10.75 -5.65 1.56
N SER A 108 11.68 -4.97 0.92
CA SER A 108 13.08 -4.93 1.31
C SER A 108 13.23 -4.28 2.68
N TYR A 109 14.22 -4.73 3.45
CA TYR A 109 14.55 -4.17 4.76
C TYR A 109 13.48 -4.32 5.85
N MET A 110 12.49 -5.20 5.68
CA MET A 110 11.50 -5.48 6.73
C MET A 110 12.14 -5.94 8.04
N ARG A 111 13.25 -6.70 7.98
CA ARG A 111 13.98 -7.10 9.20
C ARG A 111 14.73 -5.95 9.85
N SER A 112 15.21 -5.00 9.05
CA SER A 112 15.94 -3.82 9.52
C SER A 112 15.02 -2.72 10.01
N MET A 113 13.81 -2.58 9.44
CA MET A 113 12.86 -1.50 9.71
C MET A 113 11.60 -1.96 10.44
N GLY A 114 11.34 -3.27 10.49
CA GLY A 114 10.11 -3.86 11.02
C GLY A 114 8.95 -3.79 10.03
N ASP A 115 7.75 -4.13 10.52
CA ASP A 115 6.50 -4.06 9.74
C ASP A 115 6.01 -2.60 9.65
N PHE A 116 6.57 -1.86 8.71
CA PHE A 116 6.42 -0.40 8.66
C PHE A 116 5.08 0.06 8.08
N LEU A 117 4.43 -0.69 7.18
CA LEU A 117 3.11 -0.33 6.64
C LEU A 117 1.96 -0.65 7.62
N ARG A 118 2.20 -1.56 8.58
CA ARG A 118 1.21 -1.90 9.61
C ARG A 118 1.48 -1.25 10.97
N ARG A 119 2.31 -0.22 11.01
CA ARG A 119 2.55 0.53 12.25
C ARG A 119 1.27 1.23 12.70
N PRO A 120 0.98 1.27 14.02
CA PRO A 120 -0.14 2.04 14.57
C PRO A 120 -0.08 3.50 14.12
N GLY A 121 -1.21 4.08 13.74
CA GLY A 121 -1.34 5.44 13.26
C GLY A 121 -1.02 5.65 11.78
N PHE A 122 -0.44 4.66 11.09
CA PHE A 122 -0.08 4.83 9.68
C PHE A 122 -1.25 4.53 8.73
N GLN A 123 -2.01 3.45 8.97
CA GLN A 123 -3.12 3.08 8.11
C GLN A 123 -4.35 3.97 8.34
N GLU A 124 -4.51 4.46 9.56
CA GLU A 124 -5.61 5.30 10.00
C GLU A 124 -5.69 6.65 9.27
N GLN A 125 -4.58 7.13 8.69
CA GLN A 125 -4.55 8.36 7.91
C GLN A 125 -5.38 8.30 6.60
N TYR A 126 -5.71 7.10 6.14
CA TYR A 126 -6.55 6.94 4.95
C TYR A 126 -8.05 6.98 5.27
N THR A 127 -8.43 6.83 6.53
CA THR A 127 -9.82 6.91 6.97
C THR A 127 -10.33 8.35 6.81
N GLY A 128 -11.50 8.49 6.20
CA GLY A 128 -12.12 9.78 5.91
C GLY A 128 -11.63 10.46 4.65
N LYS A 129 -10.66 9.88 3.91
CA LYS A 129 -10.22 10.42 2.63
C LYS A 129 -11.26 10.19 1.54
N TYR A 130 -11.45 11.21 0.72
CA TYR A 130 -12.33 11.12 -0.44
C TYR A 130 -11.58 10.55 -1.66
N VAL A 131 -12.23 9.70 -2.43
CA VAL A 131 -11.65 9.02 -3.61
C VAL A 131 -11.13 9.98 -4.68
N GLY A 132 -11.65 11.21 -4.75
CA GLY A 132 -11.18 12.27 -5.64
C GLY A 132 -9.87 12.92 -5.21
N GLU A 133 -9.43 12.77 -3.94
CA GLU A 133 -8.18 13.34 -3.46
C GLU A 133 -6.95 12.78 -4.18
N ALA A 134 -5.83 13.47 -4.04
CA ALA A 134 -4.60 13.13 -4.76
C ALA A 134 -3.88 11.89 -4.21
N PHE A 135 -4.06 11.56 -2.93
CA PHE A 135 -3.33 10.49 -2.21
C PHE A 135 -1.82 10.64 -2.37
N ARG A 136 -1.33 11.87 -2.28
CA ARG A 136 0.06 12.22 -2.53
C ARG A 136 0.89 12.18 -1.27
N VAL A 137 1.90 11.31 -1.26
CA VAL A 137 2.85 11.19 -0.14
C VAL A 137 3.69 12.47 -0.02
N GLY A 138 3.66 13.06 1.17
CA GLY A 138 4.28 14.37 1.47
C GLY A 138 3.36 15.56 1.17
N GLY A 139 2.13 15.32 0.75
CA GLY A 139 1.05 16.29 0.59
C GLY A 139 -0.08 15.95 1.56
N ASP A 140 -1.02 15.15 1.11
CA ASP A 140 -2.21 14.71 1.84
C ASP A 140 -2.05 13.32 2.50
N VAL A 141 -0.91 12.64 2.30
CA VAL A 141 -0.53 11.38 2.95
C VAL A 141 0.85 11.53 3.58
N ASP A 142 0.97 11.14 4.84
CA ASP A 142 2.25 11.12 5.54
C ASP A 142 3.14 9.99 5.02
N GLY A 143 4.38 10.38 4.71
CA GLY A 143 5.40 9.42 4.26
C GLY A 143 6.13 8.76 5.42
N ILE A 144 6.70 7.58 5.15
CA ILE A 144 7.67 6.95 6.04
C ILE A 144 9.05 7.14 5.44
N SER A 145 9.97 7.75 6.19
CA SER A 145 11.35 7.95 5.74
C SER A 145 11.98 6.65 5.28
N GLN A 146 12.68 6.68 4.14
CA GLN A 146 13.44 5.56 3.56
C GLN A 146 12.60 4.43 2.92
N VAL A 147 11.27 4.53 2.95
CA VAL A 147 10.35 3.58 2.29
C VAL A 147 9.32 4.28 1.40
N SER A 148 9.66 5.45 0.89
CA SER A 148 8.75 6.30 0.11
C SER A 148 8.15 5.60 -1.12
N ILE A 149 8.90 4.69 -1.78
CA ILE A 149 8.40 3.95 -2.95
C ILE A 149 7.22 3.05 -2.54
N SER A 150 7.36 2.29 -1.46
CA SER A 150 6.30 1.39 -0.96
C SER A 150 5.08 2.15 -0.46
N VAL A 151 5.28 3.28 0.25
CA VAL A 151 4.16 4.13 0.69
C VAL A 151 3.42 4.76 -0.50
N ARG A 152 4.15 5.22 -1.52
CA ARG A 152 3.53 5.74 -2.76
C ARG A 152 2.76 4.66 -3.51
N ALA A 153 3.29 3.43 -3.60
CA ALA A 153 2.60 2.32 -4.23
C ALA A 153 1.31 1.97 -3.48
N LEU A 154 1.34 1.89 -2.15
CA LEU A 154 0.16 1.68 -1.32
C LEU A 154 -0.90 2.76 -1.58
N SER A 155 -0.52 4.04 -1.52
CA SER A 155 -1.43 5.17 -1.73
C SER A 155 -2.05 5.16 -3.13
N ARG A 156 -1.25 4.89 -4.17
CA ARG A 156 -1.75 4.76 -5.55
C ARG A 156 -2.67 3.55 -5.71
N GLY A 157 -2.29 2.41 -5.12
CA GLY A 157 -3.11 1.19 -5.15
C GLY A 157 -4.50 1.45 -4.59
N ILE A 158 -4.60 2.07 -3.40
CA ILE A 158 -5.85 2.44 -2.78
C ILE A 158 -6.63 3.41 -3.68
N ARG A 159 -6.01 4.52 -4.11
CA ARG A 159 -6.65 5.53 -4.96
C ARG A 159 -7.19 4.93 -6.26
N ASN A 160 -6.35 4.21 -7.00
CA ASN A 160 -6.71 3.71 -8.33
C ASN A 160 -7.79 2.63 -8.27
N THR A 161 -7.74 1.75 -7.25
CA THR A 161 -8.78 0.74 -7.06
C THR A 161 -10.09 1.35 -6.56
N ALA A 162 -10.05 2.29 -5.61
CA ALA A 162 -11.23 2.99 -5.13
C ALA A 162 -11.95 3.75 -6.25
N ARG A 163 -11.20 4.45 -7.13
CA ARG A 163 -11.77 5.13 -8.31
C ARG A 163 -12.41 4.16 -9.29
N ARG A 164 -11.80 3.01 -9.55
CA ARG A 164 -12.39 1.98 -10.41
C ARG A 164 -13.69 1.42 -9.85
N VAL A 165 -13.74 1.17 -8.55
CA VAL A 165 -14.96 0.74 -7.86
C VAL A 165 -16.02 1.84 -7.93
N ALA A 166 -15.66 3.08 -7.63
CA ALA A 166 -16.59 4.21 -7.71
C ALA A 166 -17.17 4.40 -9.11
N ASN A 167 -16.35 4.27 -10.17
CA ASN A 167 -16.82 4.37 -11.56
C ASN A 167 -17.73 3.21 -11.99
N ALA A 168 -17.41 1.98 -11.54
CA ALA A 168 -18.14 0.79 -11.95
C ALA A 168 -19.50 0.65 -11.25
N TYR A 169 -19.54 1.09 -10.00
CA TYR A 169 -20.72 0.98 -9.15
C TYR A 169 -21.33 2.37 -8.94
N SER A 170 -21.70 3.05 -10.04
CA SER A 170 -22.42 4.31 -10.01
C SER A 170 -23.67 4.20 -9.15
N PHE A 171 -23.87 5.13 -8.25
CA PHE A 171 -24.76 5.10 -7.09
C PHE A 171 -26.29 5.20 -7.41
N GLU A 172 -26.77 4.57 -8.44
CA GLU A 172 -28.20 4.41 -8.62
C GLU A 172 -28.71 3.21 -7.81
N VAL A 173 -29.23 3.48 -6.64
CA VAL A 173 -30.04 2.53 -5.88
C VAL A 173 -31.40 2.49 -6.54
N GLU A 174 -31.61 1.61 -7.50
CA GLU A 174 -32.95 1.21 -7.88
C GLU A 174 -33.61 0.53 -6.67
N LEU A 175 -34.54 1.20 -6.05
CA LEU A 175 -35.44 0.57 -5.09
C LEU A 175 -36.23 -0.50 -5.84
N PRO A 176 -36.18 -1.79 -5.45
CA PRO A 176 -36.91 -2.83 -6.15
C PRO A 176 -38.42 -2.66 -5.94
N THR A 177 -39.11 -2.20 -6.96
CA THR A 177 -40.57 -2.36 -7.08
C THR A 177 -40.82 -3.82 -7.45
N GLY A 178 -40.90 -4.70 -6.43
CA GLY A 178 -40.97 -6.13 -6.69
C GLY A 178 -42.37 -6.64 -6.97
N THR A 179 -42.57 -7.29 -8.11
CA THR A 179 -43.67 -8.25 -8.30
C THR A 179 -43.28 -9.62 -7.74
N VAL A 180 -44.28 -10.51 -7.51
CA VAL A 180 -44.02 -11.90 -7.00
C VAL A 180 -42.96 -12.64 -7.80
N GLU A 181 -42.79 -12.33 -9.06
CA GLU A 181 -41.80 -12.96 -9.97
C GLU A 181 -40.36 -12.54 -9.64
N ASP A 182 -40.16 -11.36 -9.03
CA ASP A 182 -38.84 -10.82 -8.72
C ASP A 182 -38.17 -11.45 -7.48
N VAL A 183 -38.89 -12.25 -6.72
CA VAL A 183 -38.40 -12.92 -5.50
C VAL A 183 -37.94 -14.35 -5.75
N VAL A 184 -38.57 -15.04 -6.69
CA VAL A 184 -38.23 -16.43 -7.04
C VAL A 184 -36.94 -16.48 -7.84
N GLY A 185 -35.96 -17.24 -7.37
CA GLY A 185 -34.62 -17.32 -7.96
C GLY A 185 -33.55 -16.50 -7.23
N LEU A 186 -33.94 -15.70 -6.23
CA LEU A 186 -33.00 -14.89 -5.44
C LEU A 186 -32.32 -15.73 -4.35
N SER A 187 -31.04 -15.52 -4.12
CA SER A 187 -30.32 -16.13 -2.98
C SER A 187 -30.91 -15.65 -1.65
N TRP A 188 -30.64 -16.42 -0.55
CA TRP A 188 -31.04 -16.02 0.82
C TRP A 188 -30.50 -14.64 1.20
N PHE A 189 -29.29 -14.34 0.74
CA PHE A 189 -28.67 -13.03 0.94
C PHE A 189 -29.48 -11.92 0.26
N GLU A 190 -29.89 -12.11 -1.00
CA GLU A 190 -30.66 -11.10 -1.74
C GLU A 190 -32.07 -10.92 -1.15
N LEU A 191 -32.69 -12.01 -0.65
CA LEU A 191 -33.97 -11.92 0.04
C LEU A 191 -33.85 -11.09 1.33
N ARG A 192 -32.77 -11.26 2.09
CA ARG A 192 -32.46 -10.42 3.25
C ARG A 192 -32.18 -8.98 2.85
N ARG A 193 -31.37 -8.76 1.85
CA ARG A 193 -31.07 -7.43 1.32
C ARG A 193 -32.32 -6.66 0.90
N ARG A 194 -33.26 -7.35 0.24
CA ARG A 194 -34.54 -6.76 -0.19
C ARG A 194 -35.56 -6.65 0.96
N GLY A 195 -35.20 -7.08 2.14
CA GLY A 195 -36.07 -7.08 3.34
C GLY A 195 -37.26 -8.01 3.26
N VAL A 196 -37.26 -8.95 2.32
CA VAL A 196 -38.23 -10.06 2.31
C VAL A 196 -38.00 -10.94 3.53
N VAL A 197 -36.75 -11.03 3.96
CA VAL A 197 -36.30 -11.74 5.16
C VAL A 197 -35.67 -10.76 6.13
N GLU A 198 -36.26 -10.59 7.28
CA GLU A 198 -35.72 -9.79 8.37
C GLU A 198 -35.10 -10.69 9.45
N ARG A 199 -34.10 -10.19 10.18
CA ARG A 199 -33.37 -10.96 11.18
C ARG A 199 -33.40 -10.29 12.54
N LEU A 200 -33.83 -11.04 13.52
CA LEU A 200 -33.76 -10.69 14.94
C LEU A 200 -32.53 -11.35 15.55
N GLU A 201 -31.67 -10.59 16.21
CA GLU A 201 -30.52 -11.13 16.92
C GLU A 201 -30.79 -11.10 18.42
N VAL A 202 -30.73 -12.28 19.03
CA VAL A 202 -30.93 -12.48 20.48
C VAL A 202 -29.60 -12.84 21.12
N THR A 203 -29.07 -11.95 21.95
CA THR A 203 -27.73 -12.11 22.54
C THR A 203 -27.81 -12.39 24.03
N GLU A 204 -27.13 -13.45 24.48
CA GLU A 204 -26.90 -13.72 25.90
C GLU A 204 -25.54 -13.17 26.31
N PRO A 205 -25.45 -12.17 27.20
CA PRO A 205 -24.18 -11.54 27.57
C PRO A 205 -23.14 -12.56 28.04
N GLY A 206 -21.99 -12.60 27.36
CA GLY A 206 -20.87 -13.50 27.68
C GLY A 206 -21.03 -14.94 27.19
N GLU A 207 -22.13 -15.33 26.55
CA GLU A 207 -22.37 -16.71 26.13
C GLU A 207 -22.66 -16.88 24.61
N GLY A 208 -22.86 -15.79 23.87
CA GLY A 208 -23.12 -15.79 22.42
C GLY A 208 -24.56 -15.50 22.04
N SER A 209 -24.90 -15.55 20.75
CA SER A 209 -26.19 -15.16 20.20
C SER A 209 -26.86 -16.27 19.39
N ALA A 210 -28.17 -16.08 19.14
CA ALA A 210 -28.95 -16.79 18.13
C ALA A 210 -29.60 -15.77 17.21
N GLY A 211 -29.55 -16.03 15.89
CA GLY A 211 -30.26 -15.27 14.89
C GLY A 211 -31.58 -15.93 14.53
N ILE A 212 -32.65 -15.17 14.51
CA ILE A 212 -33.99 -15.64 14.11
C ILE A 212 -34.37 -14.82 12.88
N SER A 213 -34.44 -15.45 11.71
CA SER A 213 -34.85 -14.80 10.50
C SER A 213 -36.32 -15.10 10.19
N LEU A 214 -37.09 -14.09 9.78
CA LEU A 214 -38.51 -14.14 9.49
C LEU A 214 -38.77 -13.72 8.02
N ALA A 215 -39.68 -14.42 7.34
CA ALA A 215 -40.09 -14.08 5.97
C ALA A 215 -41.57 -14.36 5.76
N HIS A 216 -42.33 -13.39 5.18
CA HIS A 216 -43.72 -13.60 4.80
C HIS A 216 -43.83 -14.44 3.55
N MET A 217 -44.72 -15.44 3.57
CA MET A 217 -45.03 -16.30 2.40
C MET A 217 -46.40 -15.89 1.85
N TRP A 218 -46.43 -14.85 1.00
CA TRP A 218 -47.66 -14.25 0.48
C TRP A 218 -48.31 -15.01 -0.65
N SER A 219 -47.69 -16.08 -1.17
CA SER A 219 -48.27 -16.97 -2.16
C SER A 219 -47.67 -18.36 -2.07
N ASP A 220 -48.39 -19.36 -2.59
CA ASP A 220 -47.91 -20.75 -2.66
C ASP A 220 -46.56 -20.86 -3.38
N ARG A 221 -46.37 -20.11 -4.46
CA ARG A 221 -45.13 -20.09 -5.23
C ARG A 221 -43.93 -19.59 -4.41
N VAL A 222 -44.14 -18.59 -3.59
CA VAL A 222 -43.09 -18.06 -2.68
C VAL A 222 -42.84 -19.06 -1.55
N GLY A 223 -43.88 -19.68 -0.98
CA GLY A 223 -43.74 -20.71 0.04
C GLY A 223 -42.97 -21.94 -0.46
N GLU A 224 -43.30 -22.42 -1.66
CA GLU A 224 -42.57 -23.51 -2.33
C GLU A 224 -41.13 -23.14 -2.66
N TYR A 225 -40.88 -21.91 -3.05
CA TYR A 225 -39.54 -21.42 -3.31
C TYR A 225 -38.69 -21.34 -2.03
N LEU A 226 -39.23 -20.78 -0.97
CA LEU A 226 -38.53 -20.62 0.30
C LEU A 226 -38.30 -21.97 1.01
N LEU A 227 -39.32 -22.82 1.16
CA LEU A 227 -39.25 -24.07 1.93
C LEU A 227 -38.89 -25.30 1.08
N GLY A 228 -39.06 -25.23 -0.23
CA GLY A 228 -39.12 -26.39 -1.11
C GLY A 228 -40.51 -27.03 -1.09
N GLU A 229 -40.94 -27.58 -2.25
CA GLU A 229 -42.29 -28.12 -2.47
C GLU A 229 -42.73 -29.09 -1.36
N GLU A 230 -41.91 -30.11 -1.05
CA GLU A 230 -42.28 -31.13 -0.05
C GLU A 230 -42.45 -30.59 1.34
N MET A 231 -41.56 -29.65 1.76
CA MET A 231 -41.60 -29.05 3.08
C MET A 231 -42.76 -28.06 3.21
N TYR A 232 -43.05 -27.30 2.16
CA TYR A 232 -44.16 -26.39 2.10
C TYR A 232 -45.51 -27.13 2.22
N GLN A 233 -45.71 -28.25 1.52
CA GLN A 233 -46.89 -29.06 1.64
C GLN A 233 -47.03 -29.69 3.05
N ARG A 234 -45.94 -30.06 3.70
CA ARG A 234 -45.95 -30.49 5.13
C ARG A 234 -46.35 -29.33 6.10
N ALA A 235 -45.88 -28.14 5.77
CA ALA A 235 -46.27 -26.96 6.53
C ALA A 235 -47.77 -26.71 6.43
N LEU A 236 -48.31 -26.66 5.20
CA LEU A 236 -49.75 -26.49 4.97
C LEU A 236 -50.61 -27.57 5.69
N ALA A 237 -50.25 -28.83 5.56
CA ALA A 237 -50.95 -29.93 6.24
C ALA A 237 -50.86 -29.81 7.77
N SER A 238 -49.83 -29.19 8.31
CA SER A 238 -49.69 -28.95 9.76
C SER A 238 -50.48 -27.74 10.23
N VAL A 239 -50.56 -26.71 9.42
CA VAL A 239 -51.41 -25.53 9.63
C VAL A 239 -52.90 -25.89 9.58
N GLU A 240 -53.31 -26.63 8.55
CA GLU A 240 -54.69 -27.08 8.38
C GLU A 240 -55.20 -27.91 9.57
N ARG A 241 -54.38 -28.79 10.13
CA ARG A 241 -54.69 -29.56 11.34
C ARG A 241 -54.87 -28.71 12.59
N ARG A 242 -54.40 -27.47 12.60
CA ARG A 242 -54.49 -26.55 13.73
C ARG A 242 -55.60 -25.49 13.54
N GLY A 243 -56.37 -25.56 12.49
CA GLY A 243 -57.48 -24.66 12.23
C GLY A 243 -57.28 -23.71 11.05
N GLY A 244 -56.15 -23.80 10.38
CA GLY A 244 -55.78 -22.89 9.30
C GLY A 244 -55.03 -21.62 9.79
N ALA A 245 -54.59 -20.81 8.88
CA ALA A 245 -54.02 -19.51 9.16
C ALA A 245 -54.25 -18.61 7.93
N ASP A 246 -54.48 -17.33 8.20
CA ASP A 246 -54.69 -16.36 7.12
C ASP A 246 -53.36 -15.97 6.46
N HIS A 247 -52.28 -15.85 7.27
CA HIS A 247 -50.95 -15.51 6.81
C HIS A 247 -49.90 -16.46 7.42
N LEU A 248 -48.92 -16.82 6.61
CA LEU A 248 -47.81 -17.68 7.00
C LEU A 248 -46.47 -16.96 6.95
N MET A 249 -45.74 -17.04 8.06
CA MET A 249 -44.34 -16.55 8.12
C MET A 249 -43.41 -17.74 8.23
N LEU A 250 -42.40 -17.80 7.34
CA LEU A 250 -41.23 -18.67 7.53
C LEU A 250 -40.41 -18.12 8.70
N TYR A 251 -39.89 -18.98 9.55
CA TYR A 251 -38.80 -18.63 10.45
C TYR A 251 -37.66 -19.63 10.32
N THR A 252 -36.42 -19.10 10.43
CA THR A 252 -35.19 -19.92 10.51
C THR A 252 -34.39 -19.47 11.72
N VAL A 253 -33.68 -20.41 12.39
CA VAL A 253 -32.83 -20.12 13.53
C VAL A 253 -31.42 -20.62 13.27
N ASP A 254 -30.46 -19.76 13.49
CA ASP A 254 -29.03 -20.07 13.36
C ASP A 254 -28.23 -19.59 14.58
N GLY A 255 -26.93 -19.87 14.57
CA GLY A 255 -26.00 -19.45 15.61
C GLY A 255 -25.74 -20.48 16.71
N PRO A 256 -24.78 -20.22 17.60
CA PRO A 256 -24.32 -21.18 18.60
C PRO A 256 -25.29 -21.41 19.77
N ARG A 257 -26.30 -20.58 19.93
CA ARG A 257 -27.21 -20.60 21.06
C ARG A 257 -28.67 -20.87 20.69
N LEU A 258 -28.95 -21.94 19.96
CA LEU A 258 -30.29 -22.33 19.50
C LEU A 258 -31.34 -22.42 20.62
N ARG A 259 -30.91 -22.64 21.89
CA ARG A 259 -31.81 -22.67 23.07
C ARG A 259 -32.45 -21.32 23.37
N LEU A 260 -31.97 -20.22 22.79
CA LEU A 260 -32.59 -18.90 22.94
C LEU A 260 -33.86 -18.78 22.09
N PHE A 261 -34.08 -19.70 21.15
CA PHE A 261 -35.35 -19.80 20.48
C PHE A 261 -36.33 -20.67 21.26
N VAL A 262 -37.41 -20.07 21.71
CA VAL A 262 -38.56 -20.71 22.35
C VAL A 262 -39.84 -20.31 21.64
N ARG A 263 -40.88 -21.13 21.72
CA ARG A 263 -42.17 -20.86 21.06
C ARG A 263 -43.04 -19.88 21.83
N GLU A 264 -42.72 -19.67 23.09
CA GLU A 264 -43.41 -18.73 23.97
C GLU A 264 -42.85 -17.31 23.85
N GLY A 265 -43.68 -16.30 24.17
CA GLY A 265 -43.25 -14.91 24.29
C GLY A 265 -43.24 -14.12 22.97
N TRP A 266 -43.83 -14.63 21.93
CA TRP A 266 -43.99 -13.92 20.65
C TRP A 266 -45.31 -13.13 20.64
N ALA A 267 -45.22 -11.88 20.16
CA ALA A 267 -46.38 -11.03 19.93
C ALA A 267 -46.11 -10.13 18.72
N ILE A 268 -47.16 -9.54 18.16
CA ILE A 268 -47.11 -8.50 17.12
C ILE A 268 -47.68 -7.23 17.66
N GLU A 269 -46.96 -6.12 17.52
CA GLU A 269 -47.44 -4.78 17.84
C GLU A 269 -47.75 -4.04 16.52
N GLN A 270 -48.98 -3.56 16.36
CA GLN A 270 -49.43 -2.80 15.23
C GLN A 270 -50.46 -1.75 15.63
N GLY A 271 -50.26 -0.50 15.20
CA GLY A 271 -51.21 0.59 15.49
C GLY A 271 -51.39 0.94 16.97
N GLY A 272 -50.52 0.43 17.86
CA GLY A 272 -50.61 0.59 19.33
C GLY A 272 -51.26 -0.60 20.05
N ASP A 273 -51.81 -1.56 19.33
CA ASP A 273 -52.34 -2.80 19.87
C ASP A 273 -51.29 -3.91 19.84
N THR A 274 -51.28 -4.78 20.84
CA THR A 274 -50.37 -5.94 20.93
C THR A 274 -51.19 -7.21 20.83
N ILE A 275 -50.82 -8.06 19.85
CA ILE A 275 -51.48 -9.34 19.55
C ILE A 275 -50.51 -10.45 19.91
N ASP A 276 -50.84 -11.27 20.93
CA ASP A 276 -50.02 -12.38 21.35
C ASP A 276 -50.11 -13.56 20.35
N ILE A 277 -48.96 -14.11 19.98
CA ILE A 277 -48.86 -15.31 19.13
C ILE A 277 -48.84 -16.55 20.02
N SER A 278 -49.85 -17.40 19.93
CA SER A 278 -49.91 -18.65 20.67
C SER A 278 -48.71 -19.57 20.30
N PRO A 279 -48.09 -20.27 21.27
CA PRO A 279 -47.10 -21.30 21.00
C PRO A 279 -47.58 -22.40 20.05
N ASP A 280 -48.86 -22.63 19.96
CA ASP A 280 -49.45 -23.60 19.02
C ASP A 280 -49.49 -23.09 17.57
N ASN A 281 -49.37 -21.78 17.38
CA ASN A 281 -49.25 -21.14 16.07
C ASN A 281 -47.79 -21.20 15.51
N ILE A 282 -46.83 -21.70 16.31
CA ILE A 282 -45.44 -21.86 15.89
C ILE A 282 -45.15 -23.34 15.64
N VAL A 283 -44.98 -23.68 14.36
CA VAL A 283 -44.79 -25.05 13.88
C VAL A 283 -43.34 -25.29 13.49
N MET A 284 -42.64 -26.19 14.15
CA MET A 284 -41.30 -26.60 13.79
C MET A 284 -41.36 -27.69 12.71
N LEU A 285 -40.64 -27.52 11.62
CA LEU A 285 -40.59 -28.43 10.50
C LEU A 285 -39.28 -29.28 10.45
N GLY A 286 -38.22 -28.83 11.13
CA GLY A 286 -36.93 -29.50 11.22
C GLY A 286 -35.85 -28.84 10.36
N LEU A 287 -34.81 -29.59 9.97
CA LEU A 287 -33.78 -29.14 9.06
C LEU A 287 -34.31 -29.19 7.64
N THR A 288 -34.10 -28.13 6.88
CA THR A 288 -34.55 -28.05 5.48
C THR A 288 -33.59 -28.70 4.50
N SER A 289 -34.13 -29.30 3.46
CA SER A 289 -33.36 -29.91 2.37
C SER A 289 -33.96 -29.67 0.99
N GLY A 290 -34.70 -28.59 0.75
CA GLY A 290 -35.40 -28.49 -0.54
C GLY A 290 -35.69 -27.09 -1.08
N GLY A 291 -35.50 -26.05 -0.31
CA GLY A 291 -35.75 -24.68 -0.74
C GLY A 291 -34.46 -23.88 -0.96
N VAL A 292 -34.54 -22.58 -0.74
CA VAL A 292 -33.39 -21.67 -0.75
C VAL A 292 -32.40 -22.12 0.33
N SER A 293 -31.09 -22.07 0.06
CA SER A 293 -30.06 -22.36 1.05
C SER A 293 -30.03 -21.24 2.09
N TYR A 294 -30.41 -21.52 3.32
CA TYR A 294 -30.42 -20.56 4.43
C TYR A 294 -29.05 -20.39 5.10
N GLY A 295 -27.96 -20.86 4.52
CA GLY A 295 -26.64 -20.81 5.13
C GLY A 295 -26.52 -21.74 6.34
N GLU A 296 -26.24 -21.18 7.53
CA GLU A 296 -26.00 -21.93 8.76
C GLU A 296 -27.27 -22.24 9.58
N ALA A 297 -28.49 -22.03 9.03
CA ALA A 297 -29.73 -22.26 9.75
C ALA A 297 -29.86 -23.72 10.20
N THR A 298 -30.16 -23.90 11.49
CA THR A 298 -30.26 -25.21 12.12
C THR A 298 -31.71 -25.62 12.39
N ILE A 299 -32.62 -24.66 12.57
CA ILE A 299 -34.03 -24.89 12.81
C ILE A 299 -34.84 -24.13 11.78
N THR A 300 -35.86 -24.74 11.23
CA THR A 300 -36.80 -24.10 10.30
C THR A 300 -38.22 -24.47 10.65
N GLY A 301 -39.13 -23.52 10.47
CA GLY A 301 -40.55 -23.73 10.73
C GLY A 301 -41.42 -22.62 10.17
N VAL A 302 -42.70 -22.69 10.48
CA VAL A 302 -43.68 -21.68 10.08
C VAL A 302 -44.42 -21.13 11.32
N MET A 303 -44.70 -19.84 11.28
CA MET A 303 -45.48 -19.12 12.24
C MET A 303 -46.80 -18.71 11.58
N MET A 304 -47.93 -19.03 12.22
CA MET A 304 -49.27 -18.68 11.78
C MET A 304 -49.62 -17.30 12.33
N VAL A 305 -50.00 -16.38 11.49
CA VAL A 305 -50.46 -15.04 11.85
C VAL A 305 -51.93 -14.90 11.47
N GLU A 306 -52.74 -14.38 12.41
CA GLU A 306 -54.18 -14.24 12.27
C GLU A 306 -54.53 -12.99 11.45
N ASP A 307 -55.69 -12.94 10.81
CA ASP A 307 -56.21 -11.83 10.01
C ASP A 307 -56.45 -10.53 10.82
N THR A 308 -56.28 -10.60 12.13
CA THR A 308 -56.29 -9.42 13.00
C THR A 308 -55.10 -8.49 12.78
N VAL A 309 -54.03 -9.00 12.15
CA VAL A 309 -52.83 -8.25 11.73
C VAL A 309 -53.02 -7.78 10.30
N ASP A 310 -52.99 -6.45 10.08
CA ASP A 310 -53.06 -5.84 8.74
C ASP A 310 -51.71 -5.95 8.04
N ILE A 311 -51.55 -6.93 7.16
CA ILE A 311 -50.28 -7.16 6.41
C ILE A 311 -49.97 -6.08 5.38
N THR A 312 -50.91 -5.18 5.06
CA THR A 312 -50.67 -4.05 4.15
C THR A 312 -49.99 -2.86 4.84
N ARG A 313 -49.70 -2.97 6.13
CA ARG A 313 -49.01 -1.96 6.91
C ARG A 313 -47.83 -2.59 7.66
N PRO A 314 -46.77 -1.80 7.94
CA PRO A 314 -45.69 -2.26 8.81
C PRO A 314 -46.17 -2.66 10.19
N PHE A 315 -45.53 -3.69 10.78
CA PHE A 315 -45.74 -4.12 12.13
C PHE A 315 -44.43 -4.57 12.78
N THR A 316 -44.43 -4.65 14.13
CA THR A 316 -43.23 -5.03 14.89
C THR A 316 -43.45 -6.37 15.57
N PHE A 317 -42.58 -7.34 15.33
CA PHE A 317 -42.48 -8.55 16.13
C PHE A 317 -41.87 -8.22 17.49
N LEU A 318 -42.53 -8.64 18.55
CA LEU A 318 -42.01 -8.60 19.90
C LEU A 318 -41.65 -10.02 20.35
N TYR A 319 -40.44 -10.19 20.87
CA TYR A 319 -40.01 -11.46 21.42
C TYR A 319 -39.52 -11.29 22.84
N ASN A 320 -40.35 -11.73 23.80
CA ASN A 320 -40.11 -11.53 25.23
C ASN A 320 -39.59 -12.81 25.89
N LEU A 321 -38.33 -12.79 26.29
CA LEU A 321 -37.65 -13.90 26.98
C LEU A 321 -37.59 -13.75 28.50
N GLY A 322 -38.45 -12.90 29.06
CA GLY A 322 -38.55 -12.69 30.49
C GLY A 322 -37.48 -11.76 31.07
N SER A 323 -37.40 -11.71 32.39
CA SER A 323 -36.59 -10.71 33.11
C SER A 323 -35.09 -10.85 32.94
N ARG A 324 -34.58 -11.99 32.43
CA ARG A 324 -33.14 -12.26 32.28
C ARG A 324 -32.60 -11.78 30.94
N LEU A 325 -33.33 -11.95 29.87
CA LEU A 325 -32.90 -11.65 28.51
C LEU A 325 -33.67 -10.47 27.88
N GLY A 326 -34.75 -10.02 28.55
CA GLY A 326 -35.52 -8.86 28.12
C GLY A 326 -36.48 -9.14 26.97
N SER A 327 -36.94 -8.06 26.34
CA SER A 327 -37.77 -8.07 25.14
C SER A 327 -36.99 -7.56 23.95
N HIS A 328 -37.04 -8.31 22.85
CA HIS A 328 -36.43 -7.97 21.58
C HIS A 328 -37.52 -7.53 20.62
N ARG A 329 -37.19 -6.61 19.71
CA ARG A 329 -38.11 -6.04 18.72
C ARG A 329 -37.53 -6.22 17.32
N LEU A 330 -38.39 -6.56 16.36
CA LEU A 330 -38.06 -6.65 14.97
C LEU A 330 -39.14 -5.98 14.15
N ASP A 331 -38.84 -4.86 13.55
CA ASP A 331 -39.74 -4.19 12.62
C ASP A 331 -39.83 -4.99 11.33
N TYR A 332 -41.00 -5.27 10.86
CA TYR A 332 -41.26 -6.06 9.67
C TYR A 332 -42.23 -5.35 8.74
N THR A 333 -41.88 -5.33 7.47
CA THR A 333 -42.72 -4.77 6.41
C THR A 333 -42.93 -5.82 5.34
N THR A 334 -44.16 -6.25 5.13
CA THR A 334 -44.48 -7.24 4.09
C THR A 334 -44.22 -6.66 2.69
N GLN A 335 -44.17 -7.54 1.68
CA GLN A 335 -44.02 -7.09 0.29
C GLN A 335 -45.17 -6.18 -0.17
N GLU A 336 -46.40 -6.49 0.24
CA GLU A 336 -47.56 -5.66 -0.06
C GLU A 336 -47.49 -4.27 0.58
N ALA A 337 -47.12 -4.22 1.87
CA ALA A 337 -46.92 -2.95 2.57
C ALA A 337 -45.81 -2.11 1.95
N ARG A 338 -44.75 -2.72 1.46
CA ARG A 338 -43.63 -2.02 0.78
C ARG A 338 -44.07 -1.38 -0.51
N ILE A 339 -44.88 -2.06 -1.31
CA ILE A 339 -45.40 -1.52 -2.56
C ILE A 339 -46.24 -0.26 -2.26
N ILE A 340 -47.11 -0.36 -1.28
CA ILE A 340 -48.00 0.77 -0.89
C ILE A 340 -47.14 1.95 -0.38
N VAL A 341 -46.20 1.71 0.51
CA VAL A 341 -45.31 2.76 1.05
C VAL A 341 -44.46 3.41 -0.05
N ALA A 342 -43.98 2.61 -1.01
CA ALA A 342 -43.21 3.13 -2.14
C ALA A 342 -44.06 3.99 -3.06
N GLU A 343 -45.32 3.60 -3.35
CA GLU A 343 -46.27 4.39 -4.13
C GLU A 343 -46.63 5.70 -3.43
N GLU A 344 -46.86 5.67 -2.11
CA GLU A 344 -47.12 6.88 -1.34
C GLU A 344 -45.94 7.84 -1.31
N ALA A 345 -44.73 7.30 -1.16
CA ALA A 345 -43.48 8.08 -1.16
C ALA A 345 -43.22 8.72 -2.55
N ALA A 346 -43.44 7.97 -3.62
CA ALA A 346 -43.33 8.48 -4.99
C ALA A 346 -44.35 9.60 -5.28
N ALA A 347 -45.58 9.45 -4.81
CA ALA A 347 -46.60 10.49 -4.94
C ALA A 347 -46.23 11.77 -4.17
N ALA A 348 -45.70 11.61 -2.94
CA ALA A 348 -45.24 12.74 -2.12
C ALA A 348 -44.03 13.46 -2.74
N ALA A 349 -43.09 12.71 -3.32
CA ALA A 349 -41.92 13.26 -4.01
C ALA A 349 -42.35 14.07 -5.26
N ALA A 350 -43.25 13.53 -6.06
CA ALA A 350 -43.83 14.23 -7.22
C ALA A 350 -44.55 15.53 -6.84
N GLU A 351 -45.27 15.52 -5.72
CA GLU A 351 -45.93 16.72 -5.20
C GLU A 351 -44.91 17.77 -4.70
N ALA A 352 -43.86 17.35 -4.04
CA ALA A 352 -42.78 18.21 -3.60
C ALA A 352 -42.00 18.84 -4.77
N GLU A 353 -41.74 18.08 -5.82
CA GLU A 353 -41.08 18.56 -7.04
C GLU A 353 -41.97 19.60 -7.75
N ALA A 354 -43.26 19.32 -7.90
CA ALA A 354 -44.21 20.27 -8.46
C ALA A 354 -44.34 21.56 -7.64
N ALA A 355 -44.22 21.47 -6.32
CA ALA A 355 -44.20 22.64 -5.44
C ALA A 355 -42.91 23.46 -5.60
N ALA A 356 -41.76 22.81 -5.73
CA ALA A 356 -40.48 23.45 -5.97
C ALA A 356 -40.42 24.15 -7.33
N GLU A 357 -40.98 23.54 -8.40
CA GLU A 357 -41.08 24.17 -9.71
C GLU A 357 -41.98 25.44 -9.68
N ARG A 358 -43.10 25.39 -8.94
CA ARG A 358 -43.98 26.57 -8.77
C ARG A 358 -43.23 27.68 -8.02
N ALA A 359 -42.52 27.37 -6.95
CA ALA A 359 -41.73 28.35 -6.21
C ALA A 359 -40.63 28.98 -7.09
N ALA A 360 -39.91 28.18 -7.86
CA ALA A 360 -38.89 28.68 -8.79
C ALA A 360 -39.49 29.52 -9.93
N ALA A 361 -40.69 29.21 -10.40
CA ALA A 361 -41.39 30.00 -11.41
C ALA A 361 -41.85 31.37 -10.82
N GLU A 362 -42.34 31.40 -9.57
CA GLU A 362 -42.72 32.65 -8.88
C GLU A 362 -41.48 33.55 -8.64
N GLU A 363 -40.34 32.96 -8.25
CA GLU A 363 -39.10 33.70 -8.05
C GLU A 363 -38.58 34.31 -9.36
N ARG A 364 -38.61 33.54 -10.46
CA ARG A 364 -38.28 34.06 -11.80
C ARG A 364 -39.21 35.21 -12.24
N ALA A 365 -40.50 35.07 -12.01
CA ALA A 365 -41.47 36.13 -12.32
C ALA A 365 -41.25 37.39 -11.47
N ALA A 366 -40.90 37.22 -10.19
CA ALA A 366 -40.56 38.34 -9.32
C ALA A 366 -39.24 39.04 -9.76
N ALA A 367 -38.21 38.28 -10.13
CA ALA A 367 -36.96 38.81 -10.65
C ALA A 367 -37.17 39.57 -11.99
N GLU A 368 -38.00 39.08 -12.86
CA GLU A 368 -38.36 39.72 -14.15
C GLU A 368 -39.17 41.02 -13.92
N ALA A 369 -40.09 41.02 -12.97
CA ALA A 369 -40.80 42.21 -12.55
C ALA A 369 -39.89 43.29 -11.97
N LEU A 370 -38.87 42.90 -11.18
CA LEU A 370 -37.86 43.82 -10.65
C LEU A 370 -36.96 44.38 -11.75
N ALA A 371 -36.55 43.56 -12.70
CA ALA A 371 -35.76 44.00 -13.86
C ALA A 371 -36.50 44.99 -14.75
N ASN A 372 -37.80 44.79 -14.94
CA ASN A 372 -38.65 45.67 -15.72
C ASN A 372 -39.03 46.99 -15.00
N SER A 373 -38.84 47.06 -13.67
CA SER A 373 -39.11 48.28 -12.87
C SER A 373 -37.90 49.19 -12.75
N ALA A 374 -36.73 48.81 -13.23
CA ALA A 374 -35.53 49.66 -13.23
C ALA A 374 -35.64 50.75 -14.33
N LEU A 375 -35.86 51.98 -13.92
CA LEU A 375 -35.84 53.16 -14.78
C LEU A 375 -34.45 53.34 -15.46
N PRO A 376 -34.40 53.76 -16.75
CA PRO A 376 -33.14 53.98 -17.44
C PRO A 376 -32.37 55.14 -16.84
N LEU A 377 -31.23 54.88 -16.29
CA LEU A 377 -30.23 55.91 -15.91
C LEU A 377 -29.68 56.51 -17.19
N THR A 378 -30.10 57.77 -17.46
CA THR A 378 -29.53 58.62 -18.50
C THR A 378 -28.04 58.89 -18.21
N ALA A 379 -27.24 58.72 -19.25
CA ALA A 379 -25.84 59.04 -19.27
C ALA A 379 -25.51 60.44 -18.75
N VAL A 380 -24.55 60.52 -17.83
CA VAL A 380 -23.79 61.75 -17.55
C VAL A 380 -22.36 61.47 -18.04
N GLU A 381 -21.99 62.21 -19.10
CA GLU A 381 -20.62 62.28 -19.60
C GLU A 381 -19.71 63.01 -18.63
N GLY A 382 -18.49 62.52 -18.51
CA GLY A 382 -17.31 63.33 -18.18
C GLY A 382 -16.82 63.25 -16.74
N VAL A 383 -15.82 62.42 -16.51
CA VAL A 383 -14.58 62.79 -15.78
C VAL A 383 -13.48 61.78 -16.14
N ALA A 384 -12.31 62.34 -16.41
CA ALA A 384 -11.09 61.66 -16.88
C ALA A 384 -10.38 60.79 -15.81
N PRO A 385 -9.42 59.95 -16.23
CA PRO A 385 -8.78 58.97 -15.38
C PRO A 385 -7.75 59.57 -14.44
N ILE A 386 -7.64 59.05 -13.23
CA ILE A 386 -6.55 59.33 -12.30
C ILE A 386 -5.71 58.08 -12.08
N ASP A 387 -4.43 58.29 -12.25
CA ASP A 387 -3.32 57.36 -12.17
C ASP A 387 -3.15 56.67 -10.81
N THR A 388 -2.53 55.52 -10.93
CA THR A 388 -1.77 54.71 -9.98
C THR A 388 -1.12 55.41 -8.82
N ALA A 389 -1.21 54.85 -7.64
CA ALA A 389 -0.15 54.87 -6.63
C ALA A 389 -0.25 53.68 -5.69
N GLU A 390 0.87 52.99 -5.60
CA GLU A 390 1.19 51.93 -4.64
C GLU A 390 1.13 52.46 -3.21
N ALA A 391 0.69 51.65 -2.27
CA ALA A 391 1.12 51.74 -0.86
C ALA A 391 1.00 50.38 -0.18
N GLU A 392 2.15 49.94 0.28
CA GLU A 392 2.36 48.77 1.17
C GLU A 392 1.80 49.00 2.58
N LEU A 393 1.79 47.90 3.34
CA LEU A 393 1.90 47.71 4.78
C LEU A 393 0.61 47.45 5.59
N GLY A 394 0.68 46.28 6.25
CA GLY A 394 0.11 46.08 7.58
C GLY A 394 -0.77 44.84 7.76
N GLY A 395 -0.22 43.73 8.21
CA GLY A 395 -0.98 42.69 8.90
C GLY A 395 -1.17 43.02 10.37
N PRO A 396 -1.58 42.09 11.25
CA PRO A 396 -2.69 41.15 11.16
C PRO A 396 -3.72 41.39 12.28
N SER A 397 -4.94 40.92 12.16
CA SER A 397 -5.75 40.59 13.35
C SER A 397 -6.95 39.70 13.01
N ASP A 398 -7.07 38.66 13.82
CA ASP A 398 -8.21 37.80 14.07
C ASP A 398 -9.60 38.37 13.76
N SER A 399 -10.39 37.61 13.07
CA SER A 399 -11.79 37.41 13.44
C SER A 399 -12.40 36.24 12.66
N SER A 400 -12.70 35.18 13.39
CA SER A 400 -13.60 34.10 13.06
C SER A 400 -14.90 34.63 12.46
N ALA A 401 -15.11 34.38 11.17
CA ALA A 401 -16.41 34.36 10.54
C ALA A 401 -16.66 32.94 10.05
N ILE A 402 -17.51 32.22 10.75
CA ILE A 402 -18.15 30.99 10.32
C ILE A 402 -19.00 31.37 9.11
N VAL A 403 -18.48 31.13 7.93
CA VAL A 403 -19.32 31.06 6.70
C VAL A 403 -19.77 29.63 6.62
N GLY A 404 -21.08 29.43 6.71
CA GLY A 404 -21.72 28.16 6.53
C GLY A 404 -21.29 27.55 5.19
N LEU A 405 -20.70 26.38 5.25
CA LEU A 405 -20.61 25.47 4.11
C LEU A 405 -22.06 25.06 3.78
N GLU A 406 -22.64 25.69 2.81
CA GLU A 406 -23.73 25.10 2.06
C GLU A 406 -23.16 23.85 1.41
N GLU A 407 -23.62 22.70 1.88
CA GLU A 407 -23.43 21.41 1.25
C GLU A 407 -23.96 21.49 -0.20
N VAL A 408 -23.09 21.74 -1.14
CA VAL A 408 -23.35 21.45 -2.55
C VAL A 408 -23.21 19.94 -2.67
N LEU A 409 -24.30 19.23 -2.48
CA LEU A 409 -24.45 17.85 -2.94
C LEU A 409 -24.32 17.87 -4.46
N PRO A 410 -23.33 17.22 -5.07
CA PRO A 410 -23.32 17.05 -6.51
C PRO A 410 -24.41 16.05 -6.88
N SER A 411 -25.50 16.55 -7.46
CA SER A 411 -26.61 15.75 -7.97
C SER A 411 -26.32 15.11 -9.34
N GLU A 412 -25.10 15.14 -9.81
CA GLU A 412 -24.65 14.41 -11.00
C GLU A 412 -23.45 13.55 -10.56
N GLY A 413 -23.53 12.25 -10.77
CA GLY A 413 -22.47 11.30 -10.45
C GLY A 413 -21.13 11.78 -11.01
N PHE A 414 -20.14 11.95 -10.14
CA PHE A 414 -18.82 12.43 -10.54
C PHE A 414 -18.13 11.33 -11.37
N ASP A 415 -17.92 11.61 -12.66
CA ASP A 415 -17.24 10.69 -13.56
C ASP A 415 -15.72 10.72 -13.33
N PHE A 416 -15.20 9.77 -12.56
CA PHE A 416 -13.78 9.63 -12.29
C PHE A 416 -12.96 9.23 -13.52
N THR A 417 -13.58 8.87 -14.65
CA THR A 417 -12.88 8.61 -15.91
C THR A 417 -12.28 9.89 -16.50
N LEU A 418 -12.82 11.05 -16.12
CA LEU A 418 -12.31 12.35 -16.52
C LEU A 418 -11.03 12.75 -15.76
N ILE A 419 -10.68 12.04 -14.68
CA ILE A 419 -9.40 12.23 -14.00
C ILE A 419 -8.33 11.55 -14.85
N GLN A 420 -7.67 12.34 -15.69
CA GLN A 420 -6.61 11.87 -16.57
C GLN A 420 -5.49 11.20 -15.75
N GLU A 421 -5.16 9.94 -16.07
CA GLU A 421 -4.02 9.26 -15.44
C GLU A 421 -2.74 10.05 -15.70
N GLU A 422 -2.04 10.41 -14.63
CA GLU A 422 -0.76 11.12 -14.72
C GLU A 422 0.22 10.31 -15.56
N THR A 423 0.86 10.92 -16.53
CA THR A 423 1.95 10.29 -17.28
C THR A 423 3.10 9.94 -16.34
N LEU A 424 3.94 8.96 -16.69
CA LEU A 424 5.09 8.57 -15.87
C LEU A 424 6.00 9.77 -15.54
N PHE A 425 6.14 10.71 -16.48
CA PHE A 425 6.96 11.90 -16.29
C PHE A 425 6.31 12.91 -15.32
N GLU A 426 5.02 13.17 -15.45
CA GLU A 426 4.26 14.02 -14.52
C GLU A 426 4.26 13.41 -13.12
N ARG A 427 4.05 12.11 -13.01
CA ARG A 427 4.13 11.34 -11.76
C ARG A 427 5.50 11.50 -11.09
N MET A 428 6.59 11.35 -11.86
CA MET A 428 7.94 11.53 -11.37
C MET A 428 8.17 12.93 -10.83
N LEU A 429 7.76 13.97 -11.57
CA LEU A 429 7.93 15.36 -11.15
C LEU A 429 7.07 15.72 -9.95
N ALA A 430 5.79 15.29 -9.94
CA ALA A 430 4.87 15.55 -8.86
C ALA A 430 5.29 14.92 -7.52
N ASN A 431 5.95 13.76 -7.58
CA ASN A 431 6.44 13.02 -6.41
C ASN A 431 7.86 13.43 -5.98
N THR A 432 8.51 14.36 -6.69
CA THR A 432 9.90 14.72 -6.42
C THR A 432 10.00 15.73 -5.28
N SER A 433 10.71 15.36 -4.23
CA SER A 433 11.17 16.30 -3.20
C SER A 433 12.44 17.00 -3.68
N TRP A 434 12.33 18.25 -4.06
CA TRP A 434 13.42 19.03 -4.67
C TRP A 434 14.60 19.29 -3.72
N ASP A 435 14.35 19.33 -2.42
CA ASP A 435 15.35 19.37 -1.35
C ASP A 435 16.27 18.13 -1.38
N ARG A 436 15.69 16.92 -1.55
CA ARG A 436 16.46 15.67 -1.72
C ARG A 436 17.26 15.68 -3.03
N VAL A 437 16.66 16.14 -4.12
CA VAL A 437 17.39 16.30 -5.41
C VAL A 437 18.59 17.19 -5.24
N ALA A 438 18.44 18.35 -4.59
CA ALA A 438 19.55 19.29 -4.35
C ALA A 438 20.65 18.64 -3.49
N LEU A 439 20.31 17.89 -2.44
CA LEU A 439 21.27 17.14 -1.63
C LEU A 439 22.03 16.08 -2.43
N ILE A 440 21.35 15.31 -3.27
CA ILE A 440 21.98 14.30 -4.12
C ILE A 440 22.90 14.97 -5.13
N LEU A 441 22.47 16.03 -5.82
CA LEU A 441 23.31 16.78 -6.76
C LEU A 441 24.56 17.36 -6.09
N LEU A 442 24.43 17.85 -4.86
CA LEU A 442 25.57 18.31 -4.06
C LEU A 442 26.57 17.17 -3.81
N VAL A 443 26.10 16.00 -3.37
CA VAL A 443 26.98 14.83 -3.15
C VAL A 443 27.63 14.37 -4.44
N LEU A 444 26.89 14.28 -5.56
CA LEU A 444 27.42 13.91 -6.86
C LEU A 444 28.47 14.92 -7.35
N THR A 445 28.24 16.20 -7.14
CA THR A 445 29.18 17.28 -7.52
C THR A 445 30.47 17.16 -6.73
N PHE A 446 30.41 17.01 -5.40
CA PHE A 446 31.62 16.80 -4.59
C PHE A 446 32.35 15.53 -4.95
N GLY A 447 31.65 14.42 -5.16
CA GLY A 447 32.25 13.15 -5.59
C GLY A 447 32.96 13.27 -6.95
N THR A 448 32.28 13.91 -7.91
CA THR A 448 32.82 14.15 -9.26
C THR A 448 34.03 15.07 -9.22
N ALA A 449 33.92 16.20 -8.52
CA ALA A 449 35.03 17.14 -8.36
C ALA A 449 36.25 16.47 -7.71
N ALA A 450 36.05 15.72 -6.61
CA ALA A 450 37.14 15.00 -5.94
C ALA A 450 37.77 13.92 -6.86
N PHE A 451 36.97 13.23 -7.66
CA PHE A 451 37.45 12.23 -8.59
C PHE A 451 38.32 12.83 -9.69
N PHE A 452 37.93 13.95 -10.31
CA PHE A 452 38.68 14.57 -11.42
C PHE A 452 39.85 15.45 -10.97
N THR A 453 39.69 16.23 -9.87
CA THR A 453 40.76 17.12 -9.38
C THR A 453 41.87 16.38 -8.67
N LYS A 454 41.61 15.19 -8.12
CA LYS A 454 42.58 14.35 -7.35
C LYS A 454 43.16 15.04 -6.11
N ILE A 455 42.49 16.07 -5.60
CA ILE A 455 42.88 16.79 -4.40
C ILE A 455 42.50 15.94 -3.18
N THR A 456 43.48 15.61 -2.35
CA THR A 456 43.30 14.76 -1.15
C THR A 456 42.32 15.34 -0.14
N SER A 457 42.37 16.67 0.12
CA SER A 457 41.45 17.33 1.04
C SER A 457 40.00 17.27 0.53
N LEU A 458 39.79 17.53 -0.75
CA LEU A 458 38.47 17.47 -1.38
C LEU A 458 37.88 16.06 -1.32
N ARG A 459 38.70 15.03 -1.49
CA ARG A 459 38.26 13.65 -1.31
C ARG A 459 37.73 13.38 0.10
N TRP A 460 38.42 13.84 1.16
CA TRP A 460 37.95 13.67 2.52
C TRP A 460 36.67 14.43 2.81
N VAL A 461 36.53 15.64 2.27
CA VAL A 461 35.28 16.40 2.36
C VAL A 461 34.15 15.65 1.66
N SER A 462 34.37 15.16 0.43
CA SER A 462 33.42 14.36 -0.30
C SER A 462 32.96 13.12 0.47
N LEU A 463 33.90 12.37 1.07
CA LEU A 463 33.58 11.21 1.90
C LEU A 463 32.78 11.59 3.15
N GLY A 464 33.09 12.73 3.80
CA GLY A 464 32.33 13.24 4.92
C GLY A 464 30.91 13.62 4.57
N VAL A 465 30.74 14.38 3.47
CA VAL A 465 29.42 14.73 2.95
C VAL A 465 28.62 13.48 2.56
N THR A 466 29.23 12.54 1.87
CA THR A 466 28.62 11.26 1.51
C THR A 466 28.12 10.48 2.74
N LEU A 467 28.98 10.35 3.77
CA LEU A 467 28.64 9.62 4.99
C LEU A 467 27.46 10.28 5.72
N LEU A 468 27.45 11.59 5.81
CA LEU A 468 26.40 12.33 6.52
C LEU A 468 25.11 12.35 5.70
N VAL A 469 25.16 12.78 4.44
CA VAL A 469 23.97 12.97 3.61
C VAL A 469 23.38 11.62 3.20
N LEU A 470 24.13 10.78 2.47
CA LEU A 470 23.61 9.50 1.97
C LEU A 470 23.48 8.44 3.07
N GLY A 471 24.29 8.52 4.13
CA GLY A 471 24.20 7.57 5.23
C GLY A 471 23.07 7.89 6.20
N PHE A 472 23.09 9.09 6.82
CA PHE A 472 22.25 9.39 7.97
C PHE A 472 21.08 10.32 7.68
N VAL A 473 21.16 11.22 6.69
CA VAL A 473 20.11 12.22 6.43
C VAL A 473 19.10 11.65 5.41
N ASP A 474 19.56 11.28 4.22
CA ASP A 474 18.69 10.79 3.15
C ASP A 474 18.48 9.28 3.19
N GLY A 475 19.49 8.51 3.61
CA GLY A 475 19.45 7.05 3.54
C GLY A 475 19.48 6.51 2.10
N GLY A 476 19.76 7.34 1.12
CA GLY A 476 19.73 7.06 -0.31
C GLY A 476 20.98 6.33 -0.83
N PHE A 477 21.49 5.34 -0.12
CA PHE A 477 22.63 4.53 -0.59
C PHE A 477 22.20 3.45 -1.58
N LEU A 478 23.09 3.12 -2.52
CA LEU A 478 22.86 1.97 -3.41
C LEU A 478 23.25 0.65 -2.74
N SER A 479 22.43 -0.36 -2.97
CA SER A 479 22.52 -1.71 -2.42
C SER A 479 22.26 -2.76 -3.49
N VAL A 480 22.55 -4.03 -3.21
CA VAL A 480 22.16 -5.13 -4.11
C VAL A 480 20.64 -5.28 -4.19
N SER A 481 19.91 -4.77 -3.20
CA SER A 481 18.44 -4.76 -3.22
C SER A 481 17.86 -4.03 -4.44
N HIS A 482 18.53 -2.99 -4.95
CA HIS A 482 18.11 -2.32 -6.19
C HIS A 482 18.21 -3.23 -7.41
N ILE A 483 19.20 -4.14 -7.42
CA ILE A 483 19.35 -5.13 -8.50
C ILE A 483 18.23 -6.17 -8.40
N THR A 484 17.94 -6.68 -7.20
CA THR A 484 16.85 -7.64 -6.99
C THR A 484 15.48 -7.02 -7.28
N SER A 485 15.26 -5.77 -6.85
CA SER A 485 14.05 -5.02 -7.13
C SER A 485 13.85 -4.81 -8.65
N ALA A 486 14.91 -4.47 -9.39
CA ALA A 486 14.85 -4.36 -10.84
C ALA A 486 14.55 -5.70 -11.54
N ILE A 487 14.92 -6.83 -10.94
CA ILE A 487 14.59 -8.17 -11.46
C ILE A 487 13.10 -8.49 -11.21
N TRP A 488 12.56 -8.17 -10.04
CA TRP A 488 11.19 -8.53 -9.63
C TRP A 488 10.12 -7.60 -10.21
N VAL A 489 10.36 -6.29 -10.09
CA VAL A 489 9.40 -5.22 -10.44
C VAL A 489 9.71 -4.62 -11.82
N GLY A 490 10.95 -4.76 -12.27
CA GLY A 490 11.45 -4.11 -13.49
C GLY A 490 12.15 -2.78 -13.22
N PRO A 491 12.79 -2.18 -14.26
CA PRO A 491 13.54 -0.94 -14.12
C PRO A 491 12.65 0.30 -13.86
N SER A 492 11.33 0.17 -14.02
CA SER A 492 10.36 1.23 -13.75
C SER A 492 10.37 1.70 -12.29
N VAL A 493 10.76 0.84 -11.35
CA VAL A 493 10.89 1.18 -9.91
C VAL A 493 11.81 2.39 -9.67
N PHE A 494 12.78 2.65 -10.54
CA PHE A 494 13.68 3.79 -10.43
C PHE A 494 13.07 5.10 -10.95
N LEU A 495 12.01 5.03 -11.77
CA LEU A 495 11.33 6.20 -12.31
C LEU A 495 10.43 6.89 -11.28
N ASP A 496 10.04 6.20 -10.23
CA ASP A 496 9.19 6.76 -9.16
C ASP A 496 9.95 7.64 -8.14
N ASP A 497 11.29 7.64 -8.18
CA ASP A 497 12.13 8.42 -7.27
C ASP A 497 13.31 9.06 -8.02
N LEU A 498 13.19 10.32 -8.43
CA LEU A 498 14.21 11.05 -9.17
C LEU A 498 15.59 11.08 -8.48
N PRO A 499 15.72 11.32 -7.16
CA PRO A 499 16.98 11.16 -6.43
C PRO A 499 17.64 9.81 -6.64
N LEU A 500 16.90 8.72 -6.53
CA LEU A 500 17.38 7.36 -6.73
C LEU A 500 17.80 7.13 -8.19
N LEU A 501 17.01 7.58 -9.15
CA LEU A 501 17.32 7.50 -10.58
C LEU A 501 18.65 8.17 -10.90
N LEU A 502 18.88 9.39 -10.38
CA LEU A 502 20.14 10.11 -10.57
C LEU A 502 21.35 9.34 -10.02
N MET A 503 21.21 8.73 -8.84
CA MET A 503 22.25 7.91 -8.21
C MET A 503 22.53 6.64 -9.04
N VAL A 504 21.50 5.95 -9.52
CA VAL A 504 21.62 4.74 -10.34
C VAL A 504 22.29 5.06 -11.67
N VAL A 505 21.78 6.07 -12.38
CA VAL A 505 22.34 6.51 -13.69
C VAL A 505 23.80 6.93 -13.53
N PHE A 506 24.12 7.75 -12.52
CA PHE A 506 25.51 8.16 -12.25
C PHE A 506 26.40 6.94 -12.00
N THR A 507 25.94 5.99 -11.18
CA THR A 507 26.74 4.80 -10.84
C THR A 507 26.96 3.90 -12.03
N VAL A 508 25.93 3.66 -12.84
CA VAL A 508 26.03 2.84 -14.06
C VAL A 508 26.98 3.51 -15.06
N VAL A 509 26.78 4.79 -15.38
CA VAL A 509 27.59 5.52 -16.34
C VAL A 509 29.07 5.58 -15.89
N THR A 510 29.32 5.94 -14.64
CA THR A 510 30.71 6.02 -14.14
C THR A 510 31.38 4.65 -14.07
N THR A 511 30.63 3.59 -13.73
CA THR A 511 31.17 2.22 -13.68
C THR A 511 31.52 1.73 -15.08
N LEU A 512 30.68 1.98 -16.07
CA LEU A 512 30.94 1.57 -17.44
C LEU A 512 32.11 2.33 -18.08
N ILE A 513 32.35 3.59 -17.72
CA ILE A 513 33.40 4.42 -18.33
C ILE A 513 34.72 4.35 -17.56
N TRP A 514 34.69 4.55 -16.23
CA TRP A 514 35.90 4.68 -15.40
C TRP A 514 36.09 3.55 -14.39
N GLY A 515 35.10 2.65 -14.23
CA GLY A 515 35.09 1.62 -13.19
C GLY A 515 34.38 2.07 -11.91
N ARG A 516 34.60 1.39 -10.82
CA ARG A 516 33.86 1.51 -9.55
C ARG A 516 34.06 2.84 -8.80
N VAL A 517 33.83 3.98 -9.47
CA VAL A 517 33.97 5.33 -8.87
C VAL A 517 33.03 5.51 -7.68
N PHE A 518 31.79 5.03 -7.78
CA PHE A 518 30.82 5.04 -6.69
C PHE A 518 31.40 4.50 -5.36
N CYS A 519 32.07 3.36 -5.42
CA CYS A 519 32.68 2.74 -4.21
C CYS A 519 33.81 3.57 -3.58
N GLY A 520 34.46 4.42 -4.38
CA GLY A 520 35.58 5.26 -3.93
C GLY A 520 35.18 6.59 -3.31
N PHE A 521 34.00 7.14 -3.66
CA PHE A 521 33.62 8.51 -3.33
C PHE A 521 32.19 8.64 -2.80
N LEU A 522 31.25 7.77 -3.20
CA LEU A 522 29.81 7.96 -2.98
C LEU A 522 29.18 6.84 -2.13
N CYS A 523 29.91 5.79 -1.77
CA CYS A 523 29.41 4.75 -0.89
C CYS A 523 29.58 5.16 0.57
N PRO A 524 28.52 5.37 1.37
CA PRO A 524 28.63 5.81 2.75
C PRO A 524 29.32 4.78 3.65
N PHE A 525 29.12 3.48 3.42
CA PHE A 525 29.82 2.44 4.17
C PHE A 525 31.30 2.32 3.76
N GLY A 526 31.62 2.61 2.50
CA GLY A 526 32.99 2.75 2.03
C GLY A 526 33.69 3.93 2.70
N ALA A 527 33.00 5.07 2.84
CA ALA A 527 33.47 6.25 3.54
C ALA A 527 33.71 5.95 5.02
N LEU A 528 32.77 5.27 5.69
CA LEU A 528 32.90 4.83 7.10
C LEU A 528 34.18 4.00 7.31
N GLN A 529 34.47 3.04 6.42
CA GLN A 529 35.66 2.22 6.52
C GLN A 529 36.96 3.03 6.27
N ASP A 530 36.93 4.02 5.37
CA ASP A 530 38.09 4.91 5.15
C ASP A 530 38.34 5.81 6.38
N PHE A 531 37.30 6.30 7.06
CA PHE A 531 37.44 7.05 8.31
C PHE A 531 37.97 6.16 9.44
N LEU A 532 37.44 4.93 9.56
CA LEU A 532 37.98 3.95 10.53
C LEU A 532 39.47 3.67 10.28
N ASP A 533 39.86 3.49 9.01
CA ASP A 533 41.27 3.26 8.65
C ASP A 533 42.20 4.42 9.04
N ARG A 534 41.65 5.64 9.10
CA ARG A 534 42.40 6.83 9.52
C ARG A 534 42.56 6.94 11.03
N ILE A 535 41.54 6.53 11.78
CA ILE A 535 41.49 6.62 13.26
C ILE A 535 42.29 5.49 13.91
N ILE A 536 42.24 4.28 13.37
CA ILE A 536 42.84 3.09 13.95
C ILE A 536 44.36 3.11 13.79
N PRO A 537 45.11 2.81 14.89
CA PRO A 537 46.57 2.70 14.84
C PRO A 537 47.04 1.69 13.79
N LYS A 538 48.10 2.03 13.06
CA LYS A 538 48.68 1.15 12.02
C LYS A 538 49.18 -0.19 12.57
N SER A 539 49.49 -0.26 13.87
CA SER A 539 49.92 -1.49 14.58
C SER A 539 48.84 -2.59 14.61
N TRP A 540 47.54 -2.23 14.50
CA TRP A 540 46.45 -3.20 14.52
C TRP A 540 46.22 -3.80 13.13
N ARG A 541 46.76 -3.17 12.09
CA ARG A 541 46.53 -3.58 10.71
C ARG A 541 47.30 -4.84 10.38
N LYS A 542 46.61 -5.80 9.80
CA LYS A 542 47.20 -7.04 9.30
C LYS A 542 46.95 -7.16 7.80
N THR A 543 48.01 -7.49 7.06
CA THR A 543 47.86 -7.87 5.64
C THR A 543 47.56 -9.36 5.58
N PRO A 544 46.45 -9.80 5.04
CA PRO A 544 46.14 -11.21 4.86
C PRO A 544 47.17 -11.87 3.93
N SER A 545 47.47 -13.14 4.14
CA SER A 545 48.35 -13.89 3.23
C SER A 545 47.71 -13.95 1.84
N THR A 546 48.56 -14.05 0.80
CA THR A 546 48.10 -14.04 -0.61
C THR A 546 47.02 -15.08 -0.88
N ARG A 547 47.15 -16.30 -0.30
CA ARG A 547 46.13 -17.36 -0.45
C ARG A 547 44.79 -17.00 0.18
N VAL A 548 44.80 -16.44 1.40
CA VAL A 548 43.60 -15.99 2.12
C VAL A 548 42.96 -14.82 1.41
N HIS A 549 43.78 -13.90 0.89
CA HIS A 549 43.29 -12.76 0.12
C HIS A 549 42.57 -13.22 -1.15
N GLN A 550 43.21 -14.06 -1.97
CA GLN A 550 42.63 -14.55 -3.22
C GLN A 550 41.34 -15.38 -2.96
N LEU A 551 41.34 -16.25 -1.96
CA LEU A 551 40.12 -17.00 -1.58
C LEU A 551 39.01 -16.05 -1.09
N GLY A 552 39.37 -15.04 -0.30
CA GLY A 552 38.45 -14.04 0.22
C GLY A 552 37.81 -13.21 -0.90
N LEU A 553 38.54 -12.87 -1.97
CA LEU A 553 37.99 -12.14 -3.11
C LEU A 553 36.85 -12.88 -3.81
N TRP A 554 36.88 -14.22 -3.82
CA TRP A 554 35.79 -15.03 -4.36
C TRP A 554 34.53 -15.03 -3.48
N ALA A 555 34.67 -14.77 -2.18
CA ALA A 555 33.56 -14.83 -1.22
C ALA A 555 32.43 -13.84 -1.58
N LYS A 556 32.77 -12.60 -2.00
CA LYS A 556 31.74 -11.61 -2.40
C LYS A 556 30.95 -12.02 -3.65
N TYR A 557 31.60 -12.74 -4.60
CA TYR A 557 30.90 -13.26 -5.79
C TYR A 557 29.99 -14.42 -5.43
N LEU A 558 30.40 -15.26 -4.46
CA LEU A 558 29.54 -16.30 -3.92
C LEU A 558 28.31 -15.69 -3.20
N VAL A 559 28.51 -14.65 -2.38
CA VAL A 559 27.40 -13.92 -1.72
C VAL A 559 26.47 -13.33 -2.78
N LEU A 560 27.02 -12.70 -3.82
CA LEU A 560 26.19 -12.17 -4.93
C LEU A 560 25.39 -13.29 -5.59
N ALA A 561 25.98 -14.46 -5.86
CA ALA A 561 25.28 -15.59 -6.46
C ALA A 561 24.16 -16.14 -5.53
N ILE A 562 24.41 -16.23 -4.23
CA ILE A 562 23.42 -16.64 -3.23
C ILE A 562 22.21 -15.70 -3.22
N ILE A 563 22.41 -14.41 -3.51
CA ILE A 563 21.34 -13.42 -3.55
C ILE A 563 20.63 -13.42 -4.91
N LEU A 564 21.38 -13.42 -6.02
CA LEU A 564 20.79 -13.26 -7.36
C LEU A 564 20.13 -14.54 -7.90
N ILE A 565 20.65 -15.73 -7.61
CA ILE A 565 20.09 -16.97 -8.13
C ILE A 565 18.65 -17.19 -7.64
N PRO A 566 18.33 -17.08 -6.33
CA PRO A 566 16.95 -17.14 -5.86
C PRO A 566 16.07 -16.03 -6.43
N ALA A 567 16.60 -14.80 -6.53
CA ALA A 567 15.84 -13.68 -7.11
C ALA A 567 15.44 -13.94 -8.56
N LEU A 568 16.35 -14.47 -9.38
CA LEU A 568 16.09 -14.87 -10.77
C LEU A 568 15.12 -16.08 -10.87
N ALA A 569 15.07 -16.92 -9.85
CA ALA A 569 14.13 -18.03 -9.76
C ALA A 569 12.73 -17.61 -9.22
N GLY A 570 12.46 -16.32 -9.09
CA GLY A 570 11.18 -15.80 -8.60
C GLY A 570 10.99 -15.86 -7.08
N SER A 571 12.05 -16.12 -6.32
CA SER A 571 11.97 -16.13 -4.86
C SER A 571 12.15 -14.72 -4.29
N HIS A 572 11.16 -14.19 -3.61
CA HIS A 572 11.19 -12.87 -2.95
C HIS A 572 11.87 -12.88 -1.56
N ILE A 573 12.77 -13.83 -1.29
CA ILE A 573 13.42 -13.93 0.01
C ILE A 573 14.60 -12.95 0.10
N SER A 574 14.52 -11.99 1.03
CA SER A 574 15.52 -10.94 1.23
C SER A 574 16.69 -11.41 2.11
N PHE A 575 17.59 -12.24 1.54
CA PHE A 575 18.80 -12.66 2.28
C PHE A 575 19.87 -11.59 2.40
N TYR A 576 19.84 -10.58 1.51
CA TYR A 576 20.88 -9.57 1.46
C TYR A 576 21.02 -8.74 2.74
N GLU A 577 19.97 -8.60 3.54
CA GLU A 577 20.03 -7.88 4.83
C GLU A 577 21.07 -8.45 5.81
N TYR A 578 21.37 -9.74 5.73
CA TYR A 578 22.44 -10.36 6.54
C TYR A 578 23.84 -10.05 6.02
N PHE A 579 23.98 -9.76 4.74
CA PHE A 579 25.27 -9.49 4.10
C PHE A 579 25.53 -8.00 3.88
N GLU A 580 24.49 -7.14 3.95
CA GLU A 580 24.59 -5.70 3.76
C GLU A 580 24.30 -4.95 5.06
N PRO A 581 25.34 -4.50 5.78
CA PRO A 581 25.18 -3.79 7.05
C PRO A 581 24.64 -2.36 6.89
N PHE A 582 24.32 -1.92 5.66
CA PHE A 582 23.86 -0.56 5.39
C PHE A 582 22.54 -0.26 6.12
N GLY A 583 21.51 -1.08 5.92
CA GLY A 583 20.22 -0.94 6.59
C GLY A 583 20.36 -0.96 8.11
N THR A 584 21.21 -1.83 8.64
CA THR A 584 21.44 -1.92 10.07
C THR A 584 22.05 -0.64 10.64
N VAL A 585 23.10 -0.11 10.00
CA VAL A 585 23.85 1.03 10.52
C VAL A 585 23.11 2.33 10.29
N PHE A 586 22.58 2.55 9.09
CA PHE A 586 22.02 3.84 8.68
C PHE A 586 20.53 3.97 9.02
N PHE A 587 19.77 2.87 9.03
CA PHE A 587 18.36 2.86 9.46
C PHE A 587 18.16 2.58 10.94
N ARG A 588 19.25 2.32 11.68
CA ARG A 588 19.21 2.02 13.14
C ARG A 588 18.29 0.83 13.44
N SER A 589 18.56 -0.30 12.79
CA SER A 589 17.75 -1.52 12.93
C SER A 589 17.43 -1.87 14.39
N PRO A 590 16.20 -2.31 14.70
CA PRO A 590 15.87 -2.83 16.03
C PRO A 590 16.46 -4.24 16.28
N SER A 591 16.99 -4.93 15.26
CA SER A 591 17.48 -6.30 15.36
C SER A 591 18.90 -6.39 15.95
N ILE A 592 19.01 -7.00 17.12
CA ILE A 592 20.31 -7.25 17.78
C ILE A 592 21.20 -8.14 16.90
N LEU A 593 20.64 -9.15 16.23
CA LEU A 593 21.41 -10.05 15.36
C LEU A 593 22.11 -9.30 14.23
N LEU A 594 21.39 -8.38 13.57
CA LEU A 594 21.96 -7.57 12.49
C LEU A 594 23.07 -6.64 13.01
N TRP A 595 22.95 -6.11 14.23
CA TRP A 595 24.00 -5.31 14.86
C TRP A 595 25.25 -6.13 15.19
N VAL A 596 25.10 -7.39 15.63
CA VAL A 596 26.24 -8.29 15.85
C VAL A 596 26.98 -8.54 14.54
N ILE A 597 26.27 -8.80 13.44
CA ILE A 597 26.86 -9.00 12.11
C ILE A 597 27.55 -7.71 11.62
N ALA A 598 26.87 -6.56 11.71
CA ALA A 598 27.44 -5.27 11.32
C ALA A 598 28.68 -4.92 12.14
N GLY A 599 28.64 -5.15 13.46
CA GLY A 599 29.77 -4.98 14.38
C GLY A 599 30.94 -5.87 14.01
N ALA A 600 30.70 -7.13 13.63
CA ALA A 600 31.74 -8.04 13.16
C ALA A 600 32.41 -7.52 11.86
N PHE A 601 31.64 -6.99 10.90
CA PHE A 601 32.22 -6.37 9.69
C PHE A 601 33.03 -5.11 9.99
N ILE A 602 32.54 -4.26 10.91
CA ILE A 602 33.25 -3.04 11.33
C ILE A 602 34.56 -3.42 12.03
N LEU A 603 34.51 -4.39 12.95
CA LEU A 603 35.71 -4.88 13.66
C LEU A 603 36.72 -5.52 12.71
N ALA A 604 36.27 -6.34 11.76
CA ALA A 604 37.13 -6.90 10.72
C ALA A 604 37.75 -5.81 9.84
N SER A 605 37.02 -4.73 9.57
CA SER A 605 37.51 -3.57 8.81
C SER A 605 38.53 -2.74 9.58
N ALA A 606 38.53 -2.83 10.92
CA ALA A 606 39.58 -2.26 11.79
C ALA A 606 40.92 -2.98 11.64
N ILE A 607 40.90 -4.28 11.35
CA ILE A 607 42.09 -5.11 11.20
C ILE A 607 42.59 -5.12 9.74
N VAL A 608 41.67 -5.28 8.79
CA VAL A 608 41.97 -5.29 7.35
C VAL A 608 41.26 -4.12 6.67
N PRO A 609 41.99 -3.15 6.13
CA PRO A 609 41.38 -1.99 5.48
C PRO A 609 40.33 -2.37 4.43
N ARG A 610 39.16 -1.75 4.53
CA ARG A 610 38.00 -2.02 3.64
C ARG A 610 37.60 -3.50 3.56
N PHE A 611 37.69 -4.26 4.68
CA PHE A 611 37.39 -5.69 4.74
C PHE A 611 36.07 -6.04 4.08
N TYR A 612 34.99 -5.35 4.44
CA TYR A 612 33.67 -5.60 3.87
C TYR A 612 33.66 -5.39 2.36
N CYS A 613 34.19 -4.27 1.88
CA CYS A 613 34.27 -3.95 0.44
C CYS A 613 35.08 -4.96 -0.37
N ARG A 614 36.10 -5.56 0.26
CA ARG A 614 36.98 -6.55 -0.39
C ARG A 614 36.32 -7.92 -0.51
N TYR A 615 35.68 -8.40 0.58
CA TYR A 615 35.37 -9.82 0.72
C TYR A 615 33.91 -10.17 0.85
N ALA A 616 33.04 -9.21 1.22
CA ALA A 616 31.65 -9.51 1.56
C ALA A 616 30.60 -8.73 0.73
N CYS A 617 30.95 -7.55 0.18
CA CYS A 617 30.00 -6.65 -0.45
C CYS A 617 29.44 -7.20 -1.79
N PRO A 618 28.14 -7.59 -1.86
CA PRO A 618 27.55 -8.11 -3.09
C PRO A 618 27.39 -7.04 -4.18
N LEU A 619 27.02 -5.80 -3.82
CA LEU A 619 26.99 -4.68 -4.77
C LEU A 619 28.39 -4.43 -5.35
N GLY A 620 29.42 -4.47 -4.49
CA GLY A 620 30.82 -4.36 -4.95
C GLY A 620 31.23 -5.46 -5.93
N ALA A 621 30.70 -6.68 -5.78
CA ALA A 621 30.90 -7.77 -6.73
C ALA A 621 30.18 -7.50 -8.06
N ALA A 622 28.93 -7.05 -8.04
CA ALA A 622 28.17 -6.70 -9.26
C ALA A 622 28.86 -5.58 -10.05
N LEU A 623 29.25 -4.49 -9.37
CA LEU A 623 29.98 -3.38 -10.00
C LEU A 623 31.38 -3.80 -10.51
N ALA A 624 32.04 -4.79 -9.85
CA ALA A 624 33.30 -5.35 -10.31
C ALA A 624 33.14 -6.07 -11.66
N ILE A 625 32.07 -6.86 -11.81
CA ILE A 625 31.74 -7.54 -13.08
C ILE A 625 31.46 -6.48 -14.16
N ALA A 626 30.61 -5.48 -13.87
CA ALA A 626 30.30 -4.42 -14.81
C ALA A 626 31.54 -3.60 -15.22
N SER A 627 32.49 -3.39 -14.31
CA SER A 627 33.71 -2.61 -14.58
C SER A 627 34.69 -3.29 -15.55
N VAL A 628 34.50 -4.57 -15.86
CA VAL A 628 35.33 -5.30 -16.83
C VAL A 628 35.29 -4.67 -18.23
N ILE A 629 34.14 -4.09 -18.60
CA ILE A 629 33.95 -3.43 -19.91
C ILE A 629 34.52 -2.01 -19.94
N SER A 630 34.91 -1.44 -18.80
CA SER A 630 35.36 -0.03 -18.73
C SER A 630 36.62 0.25 -19.57
N PRO A 631 36.60 1.26 -20.46
CA PRO A 631 37.73 1.64 -21.30
C PRO A 631 38.77 2.47 -20.54
N LYS A 632 38.38 3.28 -19.57
CA LYS A 632 39.26 4.22 -18.86
C LYS A 632 39.89 3.56 -17.62
N ARG A 633 40.84 2.60 -17.88
CA ARG A 633 41.50 1.86 -16.80
C ARG A 633 42.78 2.55 -16.33
N ILE A 634 43.10 2.43 -15.05
CA ILE A 634 44.44 2.74 -14.53
C ILE A 634 45.39 1.67 -15.04
N ARG A 635 46.45 2.10 -15.72
CA ARG A 635 47.53 1.25 -16.18
C ARG A 635 48.80 1.58 -15.41
N ARG A 636 49.64 0.60 -15.22
CA ARG A 636 50.93 0.80 -14.63
C ARG A 636 51.86 1.61 -15.56
N VAL A 637 52.77 2.36 -14.93
CA VAL A 637 53.82 3.08 -15.65
C VAL A 637 54.88 2.07 -16.10
N GLU A 638 55.41 2.21 -17.32
CA GLU A 638 56.33 1.22 -17.93
C GLU A 638 57.60 1.00 -17.12
N HIS A 639 58.18 2.06 -16.56
CA HIS A 639 59.42 2.02 -15.80
C HIS A 639 59.21 1.95 -14.26
N CYS A 640 58.21 1.25 -13.79
CA CYS A 640 57.97 1.11 -12.37
C CYS A 640 58.96 0.17 -11.68
N ASP A 641 59.76 0.69 -10.77
CA ASP A 641 60.79 -0.06 -10.01
C ASP A 641 60.23 -0.91 -8.88
N HIS A 642 58.95 -1.14 -8.79
CA HIS A 642 58.30 -1.90 -7.76
C HIS A 642 58.60 -1.44 -6.31
N CYS A 643 58.67 -0.14 -6.08
CA CYS A 643 58.92 0.42 -4.73
C CYS A 643 57.81 0.11 -3.69
N LEU A 644 56.75 -0.61 -4.06
CA LEU A 644 55.66 -1.09 -3.26
C LEU A 644 54.79 0.02 -2.57
N VAL A 645 55.12 1.28 -2.72
CA VAL A 645 54.38 2.40 -2.09
C VAL A 645 52.93 2.42 -2.49
N CYS A 646 52.64 2.27 -3.80
CA CYS A 646 51.27 2.25 -4.33
C CYS A 646 50.50 1.01 -3.81
N GLN A 647 51.16 -0.14 -3.73
CA GLN A 647 50.59 -1.39 -3.20
C GLN A 647 50.24 -1.25 -1.73
N GLN A 648 51.16 -0.73 -0.91
CA GLN A 648 50.93 -0.54 0.54
C GLN A 648 49.85 0.51 0.85
N LYS A 649 49.66 1.49 -0.03
CA LYS A 649 48.66 2.54 0.09
C LYS A 649 47.31 2.15 -0.50
N CYS A 650 47.22 1.08 -1.29
CA CYS A 650 45.97 0.65 -1.91
C CYS A 650 44.98 0.13 -0.86
N PRO A 651 43.84 0.81 -0.62
CA PRO A 651 42.91 0.43 0.44
C PRO A 651 42.18 -0.89 0.15
N THR A 652 42.09 -1.31 -1.12
CA THR A 652 41.44 -2.58 -1.52
C THR A 652 42.40 -3.71 -1.82
N GLY A 653 43.71 -3.43 -1.87
CA GLY A 653 44.71 -4.43 -2.25
C GLY A 653 44.65 -4.83 -3.74
N ALA A 654 44.09 -3.97 -4.59
CA ALA A 654 43.96 -4.21 -6.02
C ALA A 654 45.32 -4.16 -6.77
N ILE A 655 46.40 -3.71 -6.15
CA ILE A 655 47.75 -3.67 -6.69
C ILE A 655 48.56 -4.81 -6.10
N GLU A 656 48.93 -5.76 -6.92
CA GLU A 656 49.72 -6.93 -6.52
C GLU A 656 50.93 -7.02 -7.42
N GLY A 657 52.10 -6.62 -6.90
CA GLY A 657 53.33 -6.56 -7.66
C GLY A 657 53.21 -5.64 -8.91
N PRO A 658 53.52 -6.15 -10.11
CA PRO A 658 53.47 -5.37 -11.32
C PRO A 658 52.05 -5.13 -11.86
N GLU A 659 51.05 -5.84 -11.39
CA GLU A 659 49.72 -5.84 -11.98
C GLU A 659 48.71 -5.06 -11.11
N ILE A 660 47.72 -4.49 -11.79
CA ILE A 660 46.57 -3.85 -11.14
C ILE A 660 45.33 -4.66 -11.53
N ASP A 661 44.75 -5.34 -10.57
CA ASP A 661 43.45 -5.97 -10.75
C ASP A 661 42.35 -4.90 -10.77
N PHE A 662 41.91 -4.55 -11.98
CA PHE A 662 40.94 -3.51 -12.15
C PHE A 662 39.54 -3.88 -11.62
N LYS A 663 39.22 -5.16 -11.52
CA LYS A 663 37.97 -5.62 -10.90
C LYS A 663 37.94 -5.27 -9.42
N GLU A 664 39.08 -5.29 -8.74
CA GLU A 664 39.20 -4.98 -7.33
C GLU A 664 39.49 -3.50 -7.06
N CYS A 665 39.78 -2.73 -8.09
CA CYS A 665 40.06 -1.30 -7.99
C CYS A 665 38.75 -0.49 -7.77
N VAL A 666 38.64 0.23 -6.65
CA VAL A 666 37.50 1.14 -6.34
C VAL A 666 37.72 2.57 -6.83
N ARG A 667 38.69 2.83 -7.69
CA ARG A 667 38.98 4.13 -8.30
C ARG A 667 39.10 5.28 -7.28
N CYS A 668 39.66 5.03 -6.12
CA CYS A 668 39.80 6.02 -5.04
C CYS A 668 40.89 7.07 -5.29
N ASN A 669 41.62 6.98 -6.41
CA ASN A 669 42.72 7.86 -6.82
C ASN A 669 43.93 7.92 -5.87
N VAL A 670 43.98 7.15 -4.79
CA VAL A 670 45.08 7.20 -3.80
C VAL A 670 46.44 6.89 -4.46
N CYS A 671 46.51 5.91 -5.37
CA CYS A 671 47.74 5.58 -6.08
C CYS A 671 48.14 6.67 -7.11
N GLU A 672 47.15 7.26 -7.79
CA GLU A 672 47.42 8.35 -8.76
C GLU A 672 47.93 9.60 -8.05
N VAL A 673 47.34 9.97 -6.90
CA VAL A 673 47.80 11.08 -6.05
C VAL A 673 49.25 10.84 -5.59
N GLN A 674 49.56 9.59 -5.14
CA GLN A 674 50.96 9.28 -4.74
C GLN A 674 51.95 9.37 -5.91
N LEU A 675 51.54 9.01 -7.14
CA LEU A 675 52.36 9.19 -8.32
C LEU A 675 52.61 10.67 -8.61
N ILE A 676 51.61 11.51 -8.51
CA ILE A 676 51.70 12.97 -8.73
C ILE A 676 52.59 13.63 -7.65
N GLU A 677 52.27 13.38 -6.35
CA GLU A 677 52.99 14.00 -5.22
C GLU A 677 54.46 13.55 -5.10
N LYS A 678 54.80 12.38 -5.62
CA LYS A 678 56.12 11.76 -5.49
C LYS A 678 56.78 11.44 -6.81
N ALA A 679 56.40 12.15 -7.91
CA ALA A 679 56.92 11.91 -9.25
C ALA A 679 58.45 11.92 -9.28
N GLY A 680 59.09 12.91 -8.63
CA GLY A 680 60.55 12.99 -8.55
C GLY A 680 61.23 11.91 -7.72
N VAL A 681 60.52 11.30 -6.74
CA VAL A 681 61.05 10.21 -5.88
C VAL A 681 60.88 8.85 -6.58
N CYS A 682 59.87 8.70 -7.41
CA CYS A 682 59.58 7.46 -8.15
C CYS A 682 60.42 7.27 -9.42
N ARG A 683 61.32 8.17 -9.72
CA ARG A 683 62.18 8.16 -10.94
C ARG A 683 61.41 8.10 -12.26
N HIS A 684 60.17 8.59 -12.31
CA HIS A 684 59.33 8.69 -13.49
C HIS A 684 59.30 10.12 -13.98
N GLU A 685 59.43 10.34 -15.28
CA GLU A 685 59.18 11.63 -15.87
C GLU A 685 57.66 11.91 -15.93
N MET A 686 57.29 13.14 -15.63
CA MET A 686 55.87 13.56 -15.68
C MET A 686 55.22 13.39 -17.04
N GLU A 687 56.00 13.44 -18.10
CA GLU A 687 55.54 13.20 -19.49
C GLU A 687 55.09 11.76 -19.74
N GLU A 688 55.68 10.78 -19.05
CA GLU A 688 55.28 9.37 -19.12
C GLU A 688 54.00 9.07 -18.31
N ILE A 689 53.77 9.85 -17.28
CA ILE A 689 52.59 9.69 -16.40
C ILE A 689 51.36 10.42 -16.97
N ARG A 690 51.54 11.59 -17.62
CA ARG A 690 50.48 12.42 -18.20
C ARG A 690 49.50 11.70 -19.12
N PRO A 691 49.87 10.88 -20.08
CA PRO A 691 48.90 10.22 -20.98
C PRO A 691 48.10 9.13 -20.29
N ARG A 692 48.50 8.70 -19.08
CA ARG A 692 47.88 7.58 -18.34
C ARG A 692 47.00 8.03 -17.17
N LEU A 693 47.16 9.28 -16.76
CA LEU A 693 46.22 9.93 -15.82
C LEU A 693 44.93 10.28 -16.60
N ILE A 694 43.80 10.16 -15.92
CA ILE A 694 42.53 10.67 -16.47
C ILE A 694 42.74 12.16 -16.80
N GLN A 695 42.52 12.55 -18.06
CA GLN A 695 42.73 13.90 -18.54
C GLN A 695 41.75 14.88 -17.81
N VAL A 696 42.20 15.43 -16.71
CA VAL A 696 41.68 16.67 -16.17
C VAL A 696 42.72 17.74 -16.49
N LYS A 697 42.30 18.94 -16.91
CA LYS A 697 43.20 20.08 -17.17
C LYS A 697 44.19 20.24 -16.02
N LEU A 698 45.41 19.80 -16.22
CA LEU A 698 46.53 19.84 -15.27
C LEU A 698 47.15 21.26 -15.14
N GLY A 699 46.36 22.30 -15.27
CA GLY A 699 46.88 23.67 -15.16
C GLY A 699 47.57 24.03 -13.85
N SER A 700 47.50 23.13 -12.83
CA SER A 700 48.21 23.28 -11.55
C SER A 700 49.52 22.48 -11.44
N LEU A 701 49.86 21.67 -12.41
CA LEU A 701 51.08 20.83 -12.37
C LEU A 701 52.25 21.43 -13.17
N GLU A 702 51.99 22.46 -13.98
CA GLU A 702 53.05 23.18 -14.72
C GLU A 702 53.98 23.96 -13.79
N GLY A 703 53.51 24.35 -12.58
CA GLY A 703 54.35 25.04 -11.58
C GLY A 703 55.28 24.15 -10.76
N VAL A 704 55.12 22.83 -10.81
CA VAL A 704 55.96 21.89 -10.05
C VAL A 704 57.11 21.31 -10.88
N ALA A 705 57.05 21.44 -12.19
CA ALA A 705 58.11 20.95 -13.08
C ALA A 705 59.28 21.94 -13.27
N ASP A 706 59.03 23.23 -12.98
CA ASP A 706 60.07 24.27 -13.14
C ASP A 706 60.89 24.52 -11.87
N GLU A 707 60.53 23.92 -10.71
CA GLU A 707 61.29 23.99 -9.45
C GLU A 707 62.07 22.72 -9.08
N ALA A 708 62.17 21.73 -10.01
CA ALA A 708 62.98 20.52 -9.81
C ALA A 708 64.15 20.54 -10.88
#